data_b3937cca2cee06fee4a6ee3573e6270d
#
_entry.id   b3937cca2cee06fee4a6ee3573e6270d
#
_cell.length_a   1.000
_cell.length_b   1.000
_cell.length_c   1.000
_cell.angle_alpha   90.00
_cell.angle_beta   90.00
_cell.angle_gamma   90.00
#
_symmetry.space_group_name_H-M   'P 1'
#
loop_
_entity.id
_entity.type
_entity.pdbx_description
1 polymer ?
#
loop_
_entity_poly.entity_id
_entity_poly.type
_entity_poly.pdbx_seq_one_letter_code
_entity_poly.pdbx_strand_id
1 'polypeptide(L)'
;MAKQNPALQPSPPIVGNKREHKHFNILSFLNGSIAKSWEEVEKHFHKQVDHGKLFKENFGGCIGLDENSKYFADELFDVLSKRKKIEPEKGITLQQLKEFWEELRKDDLDTRLQIFFDLCDKNDDNKISKEEVKTVLNWTASANNLTKIEKHIESYASLIVKELDPDGNGFIEIEHLELLVKELWKSEEAKLLQRQDASASNFVNETIEIIKDNRNKIWVLTLWLAINLVLFVWKFMEYKEKETFELMGYCIGIAKGSAETLKFNMGLILFLVCRGALTKLRSTFLSSIFPFDDHIFFHMLVGLAISVATFIHMAMHLGCGFPILATCLSNKLKEILGPSFESKQGSYFDLVSSVPGVTGILMFVIMAYSFILAIPLLRKSKKELQKAFHNLIGFNAFWYTHHLLFLVYVLMIFHGYFKSLAWDWLNRTTWMYIAFPILLYARERLDTIFNERKHEVKVKKAVVYSRNELVALYLTKPEGFKYESGSYLYVKCKDISKFEWHPFSITSAPGDDYLSLHIRKAGDWTEELVNRFEKVCEEEEKTKRSGIIRQVSKNDWGASDKYPQILIKGPYGAPSQNYKNYDILLLIGLGIGATPMISILKDVLNHSKTDAPKNTRKNSVHTDPAPKVPKRAYFYWVTKTQESFEWFKGVMNDAAEYDNGKEKVIEMHNHLSCIQKEGDARSVFLTILQNIQSDIDIISGSRIRARYGRPDWERVFSDLKTNHQGCNIGVFYCGPTSLSILSHLCRKYSHGSTKFHFHKENF
;
A
#
# COMPACT_ATOMS: atom_id res chain seq x y z
N MET A 1 7.89 7.77 -67.60
CA MET A 1 7.47 6.36 -67.46
C MET A 1 6.85 6.19 -66.09
N ALA A 2 5.54 6.18 -66.06
CA ALA A 2 4.70 6.01 -64.86
C ALA A 2 4.63 4.52 -64.52
N LYS A 3 4.84 4.16 -63.23
CA LYS A 3 4.52 2.82 -62.70
C LYS A 3 3.18 2.88 -61.94
N GLN A 4 2.24 2.17 -62.48
CA GLN A 4 0.89 1.95 -61.98
C GLN A 4 0.94 1.11 -60.68
N ASN A 5 0.13 1.49 -59.70
CA ASN A 5 -0.24 0.71 -58.51
C ASN A 5 -1.24 -0.42 -58.91
N PRO A 6 -1.11 -1.64 -58.43
CA PRO A 6 -2.15 -2.63 -58.57
C PRO A 6 -3.27 -2.49 -57.56
N ALA A 7 -4.50 -2.58 -58.06
CA ALA A 7 -5.75 -2.53 -57.34
C ALA A 7 -5.90 -3.68 -56.32
N LEU A 8 -6.33 -3.39 -55.09
CA LEU A 8 -6.75 -4.35 -54.08
C LEU A 8 -8.14 -4.94 -54.45
N GLN A 9 -8.18 -6.25 -54.61
CA GLN A 9 -9.44 -7.00 -54.69
C GLN A 9 -10.10 -7.17 -53.34
N PRO A 10 -11.43 -7.15 -53.21
CA PRO A 10 -12.12 -7.35 -51.94
C PRO A 10 -12.14 -8.84 -51.54
N SER A 11 -11.79 -9.12 -50.28
CA SER A 11 -11.87 -10.44 -49.66
C SER A 11 -13.34 -10.85 -49.37
N PRO A 12 -13.67 -12.15 -49.34
CA PRO A 12 -15.04 -12.63 -49.13
C PRO A 12 -15.49 -12.47 -47.66
N PRO A 13 -16.81 -12.44 -47.40
CA PRO A 13 -17.36 -12.19 -46.06
C PRO A 13 -17.15 -13.39 -45.16
N ILE A 14 -16.52 -13.14 -43.98
CA ILE A 14 -16.38 -14.10 -42.89
C ILE A 14 -17.72 -14.19 -42.15
N VAL A 15 -18.30 -15.37 -42.17
CA VAL A 15 -19.50 -15.76 -41.43
C VAL A 15 -19.29 -15.62 -39.91
N GLY A 16 -20.29 -15.04 -39.24
CA GLY A 16 -20.24 -14.56 -37.89
C GLY A 16 -20.01 -15.56 -36.78
N ASN A 17 -19.15 -15.17 -35.89
CA ASN A 17 -19.26 -15.49 -34.47
C ASN A 17 -19.70 -14.21 -33.75
N LYS A 18 -20.79 -14.27 -32.97
CA LYS A 18 -21.24 -13.18 -32.10
C LYS A 18 -20.13 -12.88 -31.10
N ARG A 19 -19.26 -11.93 -31.44
CA ARG A 19 -18.33 -11.32 -30.49
C ARG A 19 -19.13 -10.32 -29.65
N GLU A 20 -19.16 -10.50 -28.33
CA GLU A 20 -19.60 -9.46 -27.40
C GLU A 20 -18.67 -8.26 -27.60
N HIS A 21 -19.16 -7.25 -28.31
CA HIS A 21 -18.53 -5.95 -28.37
C HIS A 21 -18.65 -5.34 -26.96
N LYS A 22 -17.54 -5.27 -26.23
CA LYS A 22 -17.45 -4.38 -25.07
C LYS A 22 -17.47 -2.95 -25.58
N HIS A 23 -18.68 -2.42 -25.75
CA HIS A 23 -18.89 -1.04 -26.13
C HIS A 23 -18.32 -0.08 -25.08
N PHE A 24 -17.60 0.93 -25.54
CA PHE A 24 -17.19 2.06 -24.72
C PHE A 24 -18.43 2.79 -24.22
N ASN A 25 -18.48 3.06 -22.93
CA ASN A 25 -19.68 3.55 -22.29
C ASN A 25 -19.47 5.01 -21.89
N ILE A 26 -20.04 5.95 -22.63
CA ILE A 26 -19.99 7.40 -22.38
C ILE A 26 -20.45 7.75 -20.97
N LEU A 27 -21.43 7.02 -20.50
CA LEU A 27 -21.95 7.10 -19.17
C LEU A 27 -21.39 5.93 -18.32
N SER A 28 -20.07 5.68 -18.42
CA SER A 28 -19.42 4.53 -17.75
C SER A 28 -19.56 4.59 -16.23
N PHE A 29 -19.76 5.78 -15.67
CA PHE A 29 -20.08 5.98 -14.27
C PHE A 29 -21.43 5.34 -13.86
N LEU A 30 -22.38 5.31 -14.79
CA LEU A 30 -23.66 4.64 -14.57
C LEU A 30 -23.54 3.12 -14.46
N ASN A 31 -22.52 2.52 -15.07
CA ASN A 31 -22.28 1.08 -15.01
C ASN A 31 -21.44 0.65 -13.79
N GLY A 32 -20.71 1.57 -13.16
CA GLY A 32 -19.83 1.27 -12.03
C GLY A 32 -20.38 1.69 -10.67
N SER A 33 -21.19 2.73 -10.64
CA SER A 33 -21.76 3.34 -9.41
C SER A 33 -23.24 3.08 -9.26
N ILE A 34 -23.97 2.86 -10.36
CA ILE A 34 -25.40 2.49 -10.30
C ILE A 34 -25.53 1.07 -9.77
N ALA A 35 -26.52 0.86 -8.94
CA ALA A 35 -26.96 -0.46 -8.48
C ALA A 35 -26.91 -1.47 -9.65
N LYS A 36 -26.19 -2.55 -9.46
CA LYS A 36 -25.87 -3.51 -10.54
C LYS A 36 -27.09 -4.24 -11.08
N SER A 37 -28.18 -4.27 -10.32
CA SER A 37 -29.44 -4.91 -10.69
C SER A 37 -30.62 -3.99 -10.43
N TRP A 38 -31.72 -4.21 -11.16
CA TRP A 38 -32.96 -3.51 -10.91
C TRP A 38 -33.49 -3.78 -9.49
N GLU A 39 -33.29 -4.97 -8.97
CA GLU A 39 -33.70 -5.37 -7.61
C GLU A 39 -33.05 -4.49 -6.52
N GLU A 40 -31.80 -4.07 -6.73
CA GLU A 40 -31.13 -3.14 -5.80
C GLU A 40 -31.76 -1.73 -5.86
N VAL A 41 -32.07 -1.24 -7.06
CA VAL A 41 -32.70 0.08 -7.26
C VAL A 41 -34.11 0.07 -6.65
N GLU A 42 -34.89 -0.98 -6.89
CA GLU A 42 -36.22 -1.15 -6.32
C GLU A 42 -36.19 -1.20 -4.78
N LYS A 43 -35.20 -1.91 -4.22
CA LYS A 43 -35.00 -1.94 -2.75
C LYS A 43 -34.66 -0.56 -2.18
N HIS A 44 -33.84 0.22 -2.89
CA HIS A 44 -33.50 1.59 -2.49
C HIS A 44 -34.71 2.51 -2.63
N PHE A 45 -35.51 2.37 -3.69
CA PHE A 45 -36.75 3.11 -3.88
C PHE A 45 -37.67 2.94 -2.68
N HIS A 46 -37.99 1.69 -2.26
CA HIS A 46 -38.85 1.43 -1.13
C HIS A 46 -38.35 1.98 0.22
N LYS A 47 -37.06 2.27 0.33
CA LYS A 47 -36.44 2.91 1.51
C LYS A 47 -36.52 4.43 1.51
N GLN A 48 -36.60 5.04 0.33
CA GLN A 48 -36.44 6.50 0.14
C GLN A 48 -37.69 7.16 -0.43
N VAL A 49 -38.74 6.38 -0.71
CA VAL A 49 -40.02 6.85 -1.25
C VAL A 49 -40.82 7.57 -0.18
N ASP A 50 -41.38 8.72 -0.56
CA ASP A 50 -42.39 9.45 0.24
C ASP A 50 -43.74 9.46 -0.50
N HIS A 51 -44.82 9.03 0.17
CA HIS A 51 -46.16 8.90 -0.42
C HIS A 51 -46.22 8.18 -1.78
N GLY A 52 -45.39 7.13 -1.97
CA GLY A 52 -45.33 6.34 -3.22
C GLY A 52 -44.58 6.98 -4.36
N LYS A 53 -43.88 8.08 -4.13
CA LYS A 53 -43.09 8.84 -5.14
C LYS A 53 -41.69 9.09 -4.67
N LEU A 54 -40.73 9.05 -5.61
CA LEU A 54 -39.36 9.41 -5.41
C LEU A 54 -39.13 10.84 -5.87
N PHE A 55 -38.64 11.70 -4.99
CA PHE A 55 -38.31 13.08 -5.29
C PHE A 55 -36.85 13.23 -5.73
N LYS A 56 -36.56 14.31 -6.46
CA LYS A 56 -35.26 14.66 -7.01
C LYS A 56 -34.11 14.49 -6.00
N GLU A 57 -34.32 14.96 -4.76
CA GLU A 57 -33.31 14.95 -3.71
C GLU A 57 -32.80 13.55 -3.33
N ASN A 58 -33.64 12.52 -3.50
CA ASN A 58 -33.36 11.13 -3.15
C ASN A 58 -33.00 10.26 -4.38
N PHE A 59 -33.13 10.81 -5.59
CA PHE A 59 -32.91 10.08 -6.82
C PHE A 59 -31.47 9.51 -6.92
N GLY A 60 -30.45 10.32 -6.64
CA GLY A 60 -29.04 9.90 -6.71
C GLY A 60 -28.75 8.71 -5.81
N GLY A 61 -29.20 8.76 -4.55
CA GLY A 61 -29.04 7.66 -3.61
C GLY A 61 -29.82 6.40 -4.02
N CYS A 62 -30.96 6.57 -4.68
CA CYS A 62 -31.77 5.46 -5.17
C CYS A 62 -31.08 4.70 -6.30
N ILE A 63 -30.46 5.40 -7.24
CA ILE A 63 -29.73 4.78 -8.34
C ILE A 63 -28.26 4.42 -7.98
N GLY A 64 -27.83 4.66 -6.73
CA GLY A 64 -26.52 4.23 -6.21
C GLY A 64 -25.39 5.24 -6.42
N LEU A 65 -25.68 6.51 -6.71
CA LEU A 65 -24.70 7.59 -6.74
C LEU A 65 -24.32 8.01 -5.31
N ASP A 66 -23.06 8.42 -5.12
CA ASP A 66 -22.55 8.91 -3.84
C ASP A 66 -23.00 10.36 -3.54
N GLU A 67 -22.85 10.79 -2.29
CA GLU A 67 -23.24 12.14 -1.85
C GLU A 67 -22.52 13.26 -2.61
N ASN A 68 -21.28 13.02 -3.07
CA ASN A 68 -20.53 14.00 -3.84
C ASN A 68 -21.10 14.22 -5.25
N SER A 69 -21.85 13.25 -5.76
CA SER A 69 -22.52 13.28 -7.06
C SER A 69 -23.96 13.80 -6.98
N LYS A 70 -24.42 14.33 -5.83
CA LYS A 70 -25.79 14.77 -5.62
C LYS A 70 -26.20 15.83 -6.66
N TYR A 71 -25.39 16.86 -6.85
CA TYR A 71 -25.69 17.92 -7.80
C TYR A 71 -25.83 17.40 -9.25
N PHE A 72 -24.97 16.47 -9.64
CA PHE A 72 -25.07 15.78 -10.93
C PHE A 72 -26.31 14.92 -11.04
N ALA A 73 -26.68 14.21 -9.96
CA ALA A 73 -27.89 13.39 -9.91
C ALA A 73 -29.16 14.23 -10.07
N ASP A 74 -29.17 15.43 -9.47
CA ASP A 74 -30.26 16.36 -9.56
C ASP A 74 -30.46 16.87 -11.00
N GLU A 75 -29.39 17.20 -11.71
CA GLU A 75 -29.43 17.62 -13.12
C GLU A 75 -29.87 16.45 -14.02
N LEU A 76 -29.34 15.26 -13.78
CA LEU A 76 -29.72 14.05 -14.53
C LEU A 76 -31.22 13.74 -14.37
N PHE A 77 -31.78 13.92 -13.16
CA PHE A 77 -33.19 13.76 -12.91
C PHE A 77 -34.05 14.72 -13.73
N ASP A 78 -33.63 16.01 -13.80
CA ASP A 78 -34.34 17.04 -14.57
C ASP A 78 -34.33 16.71 -16.05
N VAL A 79 -33.18 16.33 -16.62
CA VAL A 79 -33.05 15.95 -18.04
C VAL A 79 -33.91 14.73 -18.37
N LEU A 80 -33.85 13.67 -17.57
CA LEU A 80 -34.66 12.48 -17.79
C LEU A 80 -36.15 12.77 -17.66
N SER A 81 -36.54 13.61 -16.70
CA SER A 81 -37.92 14.05 -16.51
C SER A 81 -38.44 14.84 -17.72
N LYS A 82 -37.62 15.77 -18.25
CA LYS A 82 -37.93 16.55 -19.44
C LYS A 82 -38.10 15.68 -20.67
N ARG A 83 -37.20 14.72 -20.90
CA ARG A 83 -37.29 13.75 -22.02
C ARG A 83 -38.57 12.92 -21.98
N LYS A 84 -39.07 12.59 -20.80
CA LYS A 84 -40.30 11.81 -20.57
C LYS A 84 -41.54 12.67 -20.36
N LYS A 85 -41.41 14.01 -20.45
CA LYS A 85 -42.51 14.98 -20.21
C LYS A 85 -43.14 14.80 -18.81
N ILE A 86 -42.33 14.53 -17.80
CA ILE A 86 -42.73 14.39 -16.39
C ILE A 86 -42.41 15.72 -15.69
N GLU A 87 -43.30 16.20 -14.83
CA GLU A 87 -43.05 17.37 -14.00
C GLU A 87 -42.14 16.98 -12.82
N PRO A 88 -40.91 17.53 -12.73
CA PRO A 88 -39.94 17.13 -11.70
C PRO A 88 -40.44 17.30 -10.26
N GLU A 89 -41.25 18.34 -10.02
CA GLU A 89 -41.78 18.69 -8.69
C GLU A 89 -42.79 17.67 -8.14
N LYS A 90 -43.42 16.89 -9.02
CA LYS A 90 -44.43 15.88 -8.62
C LYS A 90 -43.81 14.55 -8.18
N GLY A 91 -42.49 14.39 -8.28
CA GLY A 91 -41.81 13.13 -8.03
C GLY A 91 -42.20 12.02 -9.02
N ILE A 92 -41.39 10.98 -9.10
CA ILE A 92 -41.55 9.86 -10.04
C ILE A 92 -42.03 8.59 -9.32
N THR A 93 -42.82 7.79 -10.04
CA THR A 93 -43.29 6.47 -9.58
C THR A 93 -42.22 5.41 -9.81
N LEU A 94 -42.36 4.24 -9.22
CA LEU A 94 -41.46 3.09 -9.44
C LEU A 94 -41.35 2.72 -10.94
N GLN A 95 -42.49 2.77 -11.67
CA GLN A 95 -42.50 2.47 -13.11
C GLN A 95 -41.70 3.52 -13.92
N GLN A 96 -41.86 4.80 -13.61
CA GLN A 96 -41.11 5.88 -14.24
C GLN A 96 -39.62 5.79 -13.91
N LEU A 97 -39.27 5.44 -12.67
CA LEU A 97 -37.90 5.17 -12.30
C LEU A 97 -37.29 4.00 -13.10
N LYS A 98 -38.07 2.96 -13.36
CA LYS A 98 -37.65 1.82 -14.16
C LYS A 98 -37.36 2.24 -15.61
N GLU A 99 -38.20 3.09 -16.19
CA GLU A 99 -37.97 3.65 -17.54
C GLU A 99 -36.71 4.52 -17.57
N PHE A 100 -36.41 5.32 -16.53
CA PHE A 100 -35.18 6.09 -16.40
C PHE A 100 -33.97 5.14 -16.36
N TRP A 101 -34.04 4.12 -15.52
CA TRP A 101 -32.96 3.14 -15.35
C TRP A 101 -32.68 2.35 -16.64
N GLU A 102 -33.73 1.94 -17.36
CA GLU A 102 -33.60 1.26 -18.64
C GLU A 102 -32.98 2.18 -19.73
N GLU A 103 -33.36 3.46 -19.76
CA GLU A 103 -32.78 4.43 -20.68
C GLU A 103 -31.30 4.68 -20.42
N LEU A 104 -30.92 4.82 -19.15
CA LEU A 104 -29.53 4.96 -18.73
C LEU A 104 -28.66 3.72 -19.04
N ARG A 105 -29.25 2.56 -19.15
CA ARG A 105 -28.57 1.30 -19.48
C ARG A 105 -28.56 0.91 -20.95
N LYS A 106 -29.19 1.67 -21.82
CA LYS A 106 -29.08 1.42 -23.25
C LYS A 106 -27.61 1.51 -23.69
N ASP A 107 -27.16 0.50 -24.45
CA ASP A 107 -25.77 0.45 -24.96
C ASP A 107 -25.61 1.20 -26.30
N ASP A 108 -26.60 2.01 -26.67
CA ASP A 108 -26.57 2.80 -27.89
C ASP A 108 -25.80 4.11 -27.68
N LEU A 109 -24.79 4.31 -28.54
CA LEU A 109 -23.89 5.48 -28.47
C LEU A 109 -24.66 6.79 -28.67
N ASP A 110 -25.57 6.82 -29.63
CA ASP A 110 -26.29 8.05 -30.00
C ASP A 110 -27.24 8.48 -28.87
N THR A 111 -27.93 7.54 -28.21
CA THR A 111 -28.79 7.84 -27.06
C THR A 111 -27.98 8.44 -25.89
N ARG A 112 -26.79 7.92 -25.65
CA ARG A 112 -25.93 8.40 -24.55
C ARG A 112 -25.30 9.76 -24.84
N LEU A 113 -24.88 10.00 -26.07
CA LEU A 113 -24.45 11.31 -26.54
C LEU A 113 -25.55 12.33 -26.35
N GLN A 114 -26.75 11.98 -26.72
CA GLN A 114 -27.91 12.86 -26.61
C GLN A 114 -28.23 13.20 -25.15
N ILE A 115 -28.16 12.23 -24.22
CA ILE A 115 -28.30 12.50 -22.79
C ILE A 115 -27.20 13.46 -22.30
N PHE A 116 -25.97 13.27 -22.79
CA PHE A 116 -24.85 14.16 -22.44
C PHE A 116 -25.06 15.60 -22.94
N PHE A 117 -25.52 15.75 -24.19
CA PHE A 117 -25.80 17.07 -24.73
C PHE A 117 -26.98 17.73 -24.03
N ASP A 118 -28.06 17.00 -23.75
CA ASP A 118 -29.20 17.51 -22.98
C ASP A 118 -28.79 17.93 -21.55
N LEU A 119 -27.75 17.33 -20.97
CA LEU A 119 -27.14 17.76 -19.70
C LEU A 119 -26.32 19.06 -19.83
N CYS A 120 -25.72 19.29 -20.99
CA CYS A 120 -24.92 20.47 -21.27
C CYS A 120 -25.78 21.67 -21.71
N ASP A 121 -26.73 21.44 -22.61
CA ASP A 121 -27.66 22.45 -23.15
C ASP A 121 -28.95 22.47 -22.32
N LYS A 122 -29.04 23.39 -21.36
CA LYS A 122 -30.20 23.52 -20.47
C LYS A 122 -31.41 24.18 -21.11
N ASN A 123 -31.18 25.08 -22.08
CA ASN A 123 -32.21 25.88 -22.69
C ASN A 123 -32.74 25.31 -24.02
N ASP A 124 -32.16 24.19 -24.53
CA ASP A 124 -32.48 23.53 -25.79
C ASP A 124 -32.31 24.46 -27.02
N ASP A 125 -31.32 25.31 -27.00
CA ASP A 125 -31.04 26.20 -28.15
C ASP A 125 -29.99 25.61 -29.12
N ASN A 126 -29.54 24.38 -28.89
CA ASN A 126 -28.47 23.67 -29.59
C ASN A 126 -27.12 24.41 -29.54
N LYS A 127 -26.91 25.23 -28.53
CA LYS A 127 -25.69 25.97 -28.28
C LYS A 127 -25.29 25.77 -26.82
N ILE A 128 -24.01 25.81 -26.58
CA ILE A 128 -23.49 25.69 -25.20
C ILE A 128 -22.83 27.01 -24.85
N SER A 129 -23.51 27.78 -24.00
CA SER A 129 -23.04 29.05 -23.48
C SER A 129 -21.92 28.87 -22.44
N LYS A 130 -21.20 29.96 -22.14
CA LYS A 130 -20.21 30.00 -21.07
C LYS A 130 -20.79 29.57 -19.71
N GLU A 131 -22.01 29.93 -19.38
CA GLU A 131 -22.66 29.57 -18.11
C GLU A 131 -22.99 28.08 -18.05
N GLU A 132 -23.32 27.46 -19.15
CA GLU A 132 -23.54 26.02 -19.24
C GLU A 132 -22.23 25.25 -19.12
N VAL A 133 -21.15 25.66 -19.79
CA VAL A 133 -19.80 25.10 -19.57
C VAL A 133 -19.39 25.24 -18.12
N LYS A 134 -19.65 26.35 -17.46
CA LYS A 134 -19.40 26.55 -16.03
C LYS A 134 -20.13 25.56 -15.15
N THR A 135 -21.40 25.31 -15.46
CA THR A 135 -22.23 24.35 -14.76
C THR A 135 -21.66 22.94 -14.88
N VAL A 136 -21.30 22.51 -16.09
CA VAL A 136 -20.68 21.19 -16.35
C VAL A 136 -19.34 21.05 -15.63
N LEU A 137 -18.49 22.06 -15.65
CA LEU A 137 -17.23 22.06 -14.92
C LEU A 137 -17.44 21.97 -13.40
N ASN A 138 -18.47 22.65 -12.88
CA ASN A 138 -18.76 22.67 -11.45
C ASN A 138 -19.18 21.28 -10.95
N TRP A 139 -20.16 20.62 -11.60
CA TRP A 139 -20.55 19.28 -11.17
C TRP A 139 -19.48 18.23 -11.46
N THR A 140 -18.66 18.41 -12.50
CA THR A 140 -17.50 17.53 -12.75
C THR A 140 -16.44 17.69 -11.65
N ALA A 141 -16.12 18.92 -11.26
CA ALA A 141 -15.13 19.21 -10.23
C ALA A 141 -15.60 18.74 -8.84
N SER A 142 -16.86 19.01 -8.51
CA SER A 142 -17.47 18.62 -7.24
C SER A 142 -17.55 17.09 -7.09
N ALA A 143 -18.06 16.38 -8.10
CA ALA A 143 -18.15 14.92 -8.10
C ALA A 143 -16.81 14.23 -7.94
N ASN A 144 -15.72 14.86 -8.39
CA ASN A 144 -14.37 14.31 -8.35
C ASN A 144 -13.46 14.98 -7.29
N ASN A 145 -14.01 15.87 -6.45
CA ASN A 145 -13.28 16.62 -5.43
C ASN A 145 -12.05 17.38 -6.00
N LEU A 146 -12.23 18.06 -7.16
CA LEU A 146 -11.17 18.80 -7.83
C LEU A 146 -11.12 20.26 -7.37
N THR A 147 -10.68 20.49 -6.14
CA THR A 147 -10.72 21.79 -5.46
C THR A 147 -9.95 22.91 -6.17
N LYS A 148 -8.92 22.59 -6.97
CA LYS A 148 -8.19 23.58 -7.77
C LYS A 148 -9.03 24.04 -8.97
N ILE A 149 -9.79 23.14 -9.59
CA ILE A 149 -10.67 23.46 -10.69
C ILE A 149 -11.83 24.31 -10.20
N GLU A 150 -12.45 23.93 -9.07
CA GLU A 150 -13.53 24.71 -8.44
C GLU A 150 -13.18 26.18 -8.23
N LYS A 151 -11.94 26.48 -7.83
CA LYS A 151 -11.46 27.85 -7.60
C LYS A 151 -11.30 28.70 -8.87
N HIS A 152 -11.19 28.07 -10.03
CA HIS A 152 -10.88 28.73 -11.29
C HIS A 152 -11.90 28.43 -12.41
N ILE A 153 -13.09 27.93 -12.06
CA ILE A 153 -14.14 27.54 -13.01
C ILE A 153 -14.45 28.66 -14.03
N GLU A 154 -14.56 29.90 -13.57
CA GLU A 154 -14.85 31.07 -14.42
C GLU A 154 -13.79 31.25 -15.51
N SER A 155 -12.53 31.17 -15.13
CA SER A 155 -11.40 31.30 -16.06
C SER A 155 -11.35 30.14 -17.06
N TYR A 156 -11.59 28.92 -16.56
CA TYR A 156 -11.55 27.72 -17.38
C TYR A 156 -12.72 27.63 -18.36
N ALA A 157 -13.93 28.03 -17.94
CA ALA A 157 -15.07 28.09 -18.83
C ALA A 157 -14.82 29.09 -19.97
N SER A 158 -14.29 30.29 -19.64
CA SER A 158 -13.91 31.29 -20.64
C SER A 158 -12.86 30.75 -21.63
N LEU A 159 -11.89 29.98 -21.15
CA LEU A 159 -10.84 29.41 -21.98
C LEU A 159 -11.39 28.34 -22.93
N ILE A 160 -12.28 27.47 -22.44
CA ILE A 160 -12.93 26.42 -23.25
C ILE A 160 -13.78 27.05 -24.37
N VAL A 161 -14.64 28.02 -24.00
CA VAL A 161 -15.49 28.70 -25.01
C VAL A 161 -14.62 29.38 -26.06
N LYS A 162 -13.58 30.12 -25.66
CA LYS A 162 -12.68 30.78 -26.60
C LYS A 162 -12.01 29.84 -27.59
N GLU A 163 -11.65 28.61 -27.15
CA GLU A 163 -10.96 27.63 -27.98
C GLU A 163 -11.90 26.85 -28.90
N LEU A 164 -13.14 26.61 -28.44
CA LEU A 164 -14.14 25.83 -29.17
C LEU A 164 -15.14 26.70 -29.97
N ASP A 165 -14.99 28.04 -29.92
CA ASP A 165 -15.76 29.02 -30.66
C ASP A 165 -14.82 29.78 -31.65
N PRO A 166 -14.51 29.18 -32.81
CA PRO A 166 -13.60 29.78 -33.78
C PRO A 166 -14.16 31.07 -34.40
N ASP A 167 -15.47 31.23 -34.41
CA ASP A 167 -16.17 32.38 -35.02
C ASP A 167 -16.36 33.53 -34.02
N GLY A 168 -16.05 33.33 -32.73
CA GLY A 168 -16.15 34.38 -31.71
C GLY A 168 -17.58 34.75 -31.34
N ASN A 169 -18.54 33.88 -31.53
CA ASN A 169 -19.97 34.11 -31.30
C ASN A 169 -20.34 34.08 -29.78
N GLY A 170 -19.43 33.63 -28.92
CA GLY A 170 -19.61 33.52 -27.45
C GLY A 170 -20.32 32.24 -26.99
N PHE A 171 -20.51 31.26 -27.87
CA PHE A 171 -21.10 29.97 -27.60
C PHE A 171 -20.44 28.86 -28.43
N ILE A 172 -20.55 27.61 -27.96
CA ILE A 172 -20.07 26.43 -28.67
C ILE A 172 -21.27 25.74 -29.36
N GLU A 173 -21.16 25.47 -30.65
CA GLU A 173 -22.18 24.69 -31.37
C GLU A 173 -22.08 23.21 -30.98
N ILE A 174 -23.23 22.59 -30.70
CA ILE A 174 -23.29 21.14 -30.28
C ILE A 174 -22.66 20.25 -31.34
N GLU A 175 -22.83 20.54 -32.62
CA GLU A 175 -22.22 19.77 -33.72
C GLU A 175 -20.69 19.75 -33.64
N HIS A 176 -20.05 20.85 -33.28
CA HIS A 176 -18.61 20.95 -33.09
C HIS A 176 -18.14 20.13 -31.87
N LEU A 177 -18.86 20.18 -30.76
CA LEU A 177 -18.55 19.39 -29.58
C LEU A 177 -18.76 17.89 -29.81
N GLU A 178 -19.80 17.53 -30.59
CA GLU A 178 -20.09 16.14 -30.97
C GLU A 178 -18.95 15.54 -31.79
N LEU A 179 -18.42 16.27 -32.76
CA LEU A 179 -17.29 15.84 -33.59
C LEU A 179 -16.04 15.58 -32.72
N LEU A 180 -15.71 16.51 -31.83
CA LEU A 180 -14.57 16.37 -30.90
C LEU A 180 -14.74 15.17 -29.98
N VAL A 181 -15.91 14.98 -29.41
CA VAL A 181 -16.20 13.85 -28.51
C VAL A 181 -16.10 12.53 -29.28
N LYS A 182 -16.62 12.45 -30.48
CA LYS A 182 -16.50 11.25 -31.36
C LYS A 182 -15.05 11.00 -31.78
N GLU A 183 -14.24 12.00 -32.01
CA GLU A 183 -12.81 11.86 -32.34
C GLU A 183 -11.99 11.37 -31.16
N LEU A 184 -12.19 11.94 -29.98
CA LEU A 184 -11.58 11.47 -28.73
C LEU A 184 -11.91 9.98 -28.46
N TRP A 185 -13.10 9.55 -28.81
CA TRP A 185 -13.52 8.17 -28.65
C TRP A 185 -12.95 7.20 -29.66
N LYS A 186 -12.92 7.57 -30.92
CA LYS A 186 -12.30 6.74 -31.96
C LYS A 186 -10.82 6.48 -31.65
N SER A 187 -10.12 7.45 -31.07
CA SER A 187 -8.74 7.31 -30.66
C SER A 187 -8.57 6.29 -29.51
N GLU A 188 -9.52 6.23 -28.57
CA GLU A 188 -9.52 5.26 -27.46
C GLU A 188 -9.98 3.88 -27.90
N GLU A 189 -10.95 3.77 -28.81
CA GLU A 189 -11.42 2.49 -29.37
C GLU A 189 -10.33 1.80 -30.18
N ALA A 190 -9.56 2.54 -30.98
CA ALA A 190 -8.40 2.02 -31.71
C ALA A 190 -7.33 1.45 -30.78
N LYS A 191 -7.10 2.09 -29.61
CA LYS A 191 -6.19 1.60 -28.57
C LYS A 191 -6.70 0.30 -27.91
N LEU A 192 -8.02 0.07 -27.88
CA LEU A 192 -8.62 -1.14 -27.28
C LEU A 192 -8.62 -2.34 -28.22
N LEU A 193 -8.81 -2.13 -29.52
CA LEU A 193 -8.81 -3.21 -30.52
C LEU A 193 -7.45 -3.93 -30.62
N GLN A 194 -6.34 -3.22 -30.34
CA GLN A 194 -5.00 -3.82 -30.23
C GLN A 194 -4.82 -4.78 -29.04
N ARG A 195 -5.81 -4.89 -28.12
CA ARG A 195 -5.73 -5.68 -26.88
C ARG A 195 -6.08 -7.17 -27.00
N GLN A 196 -6.60 -7.64 -28.14
CA GLN A 196 -7.27 -8.95 -28.19
C GLN A 196 -6.37 -10.18 -28.45
N ASP A 197 -5.07 -10.03 -28.72
CA ASP A 197 -4.24 -11.15 -29.18
C ASP A 197 -3.39 -11.87 -28.11
N ALA A 198 -3.57 -11.57 -26.82
CA ALA A 198 -2.69 -12.11 -25.76
C ALA A 198 -3.44 -12.89 -24.67
N SER A 199 -4.15 -13.96 -25.03
CA SER A 199 -4.74 -14.83 -24.00
C SER A 199 -4.78 -16.29 -24.38
N ALA A 200 -3.82 -17.06 -23.84
CA ALA A 200 -4.00 -18.44 -23.35
C ALA A 200 -2.72 -18.88 -22.61
N SER A 201 -2.61 -18.61 -21.30
CA SER A 201 -1.57 -19.23 -20.50
C SER A 201 -2.12 -20.54 -19.93
N ASN A 202 -1.39 -21.64 -20.14
CA ASN A 202 -1.72 -22.94 -19.56
C ASN A 202 -1.55 -22.88 -18.02
N PHE A 203 -2.59 -23.23 -17.26
CA PHE A 203 -2.63 -23.32 -15.80
C PHE A 203 -1.42 -24.05 -15.19
N VAL A 204 -0.91 -25.09 -15.86
CA VAL A 204 0.28 -25.84 -15.43
C VAL A 204 1.54 -25.00 -15.45
N ASN A 205 1.76 -24.20 -16.49
CA ASN A 205 2.93 -23.32 -16.60
C ASN A 205 2.89 -22.22 -15.55
N GLU A 206 1.72 -21.67 -15.24
CA GLU A 206 1.53 -20.67 -14.19
C GLU A 206 1.89 -21.23 -12.80
N THR A 207 1.45 -22.47 -12.51
CA THR A 207 1.78 -23.13 -11.22
C THR A 207 3.29 -23.38 -11.06
N ILE A 208 3.97 -23.83 -12.13
CA ILE A 208 5.41 -24.04 -12.13
C ILE A 208 6.17 -22.73 -11.91
N GLU A 209 5.71 -21.63 -12.50
CA GLU A 209 6.33 -20.31 -12.31
C GLU A 209 6.12 -19.76 -10.89
N ILE A 210 4.93 -19.96 -10.30
CA ILE A 210 4.66 -19.62 -8.90
C ILE A 210 5.63 -20.35 -7.96
N ILE A 211 5.88 -21.64 -8.22
CA ILE A 211 6.84 -22.44 -7.42
C ILE A 211 8.27 -21.91 -7.59
N LYS A 212 8.68 -21.57 -8.83
CA LYS A 212 10.02 -21.02 -9.10
C LYS A 212 10.25 -19.69 -8.40
N ASP A 213 9.28 -18.76 -8.49
CA ASP A 213 9.39 -17.44 -7.87
C ASP A 213 9.42 -17.48 -6.34
N ASN A 214 8.70 -18.43 -5.76
CA ASN A 214 8.66 -18.60 -4.31
C ASN A 214 9.62 -19.71 -3.81
N ARG A 215 10.54 -20.18 -4.65
CA ARG A 215 11.46 -21.28 -4.31
C ARG A 215 12.14 -21.07 -2.97
N ASN A 216 12.71 -19.90 -2.73
CA ASN A 216 13.41 -19.61 -1.47
C ASN A 216 12.45 -19.58 -0.26
N LYS A 217 11.21 -19.12 -0.43
CA LYS A 217 10.20 -19.19 0.63
C LYS A 217 9.76 -20.61 0.90
N ILE A 218 9.51 -21.38 -0.15
CA ILE A 218 9.03 -22.78 -0.05
C ILE A 218 10.09 -23.63 0.64
N TRP A 219 11.35 -23.53 0.21
CA TRP A 219 12.40 -24.35 0.81
C TRP A 219 12.66 -23.99 2.28
N VAL A 220 12.67 -22.70 2.64
CA VAL A 220 12.82 -22.23 4.04
C VAL A 220 11.64 -22.71 4.90
N LEU A 221 10.41 -22.61 4.36
CA LEU A 221 9.22 -23.12 5.02
C LEU A 221 9.29 -24.63 5.24
N THR A 222 9.70 -25.40 4.23
CA THR A 222 9.85 -26.85 4.32
C THR A 222 10.93 -27.23 5.33
N LEU A 223 12.07 -26.54 5.32
CA LEU A 223 13.16 -26.77 6.29
C LEU A 223 12.68 -26.47 7.71
N TRP A 224 12.00 -25.34 7.94
CA TRP A 224 11.46 -24.97 9.24
C TRP A 224 10.43 -25.98 9.76
N LEU A 225 9.52 -26.45 8.90
CA LEU A 225 8.55 -27.50 9.25
C LEU A 225 9.25 -28.84 9.59
N ALA A 226 10.25 -29.22 8.80
CA ALA A 226 11.03 -30.42 9.05
C ALA A 226 11.76 -30.35 10.40
N ILE A 227 12.38 -29.19 10.72
CA ILE A 227 13.05 -29.02 12.04
C ILE A 227 12.02 -29.13 13.17
N ASN A 228 10.85 -28.49 13.06
CA ASN A 228 9.80 -28.59 14.08
C ASN A 228 9.35 -30.06 14.27
N LEU A 229 9.12 -30.78 13.18
CA LEU A 229 8.73 -32.19 13.23
C LEU A 229 9.80 -33.07 13.89
N VAL A 230 11.06 -32.90 13.49
CA VAL A 230 12.19 -33.66 14.06
C VAL A 230 12.31 -33.36 15.56
N LEU A 231 12.25 -32.11 15.98
CA LEU A 231 12.33 -31.75 17.40
C LEU A 231 11.15 -32.31 18.21
N PHE A 232 9.94 -32.29 17.65
CA PHE A 232 8.77 -32.86 18.29
C PHE A 232 8.91 -34.37 18.45
N VAL A 233 9.21 -35.09 17.36
CA VAL A 233 9.33 -36.56 17.35
C VAL A 233 10.49 -37.02 18.23
N TRP A 234 11.64 -36.36 18.13
CA TRP A 234 12.80 -36.69 18.98
C TRP A 234 12.44 -36.60 20.45
N LYS A 235 11.83 -35.49 20.88
CA LYS A 235 11.50 -35.31 22.30
C LYS A 235 10.34 -36.18 22.75
N PHE A 236 9.39 -36.44 21.86
CA PHE A 236 8.32 -37.40 22.12
C PHE A 236 8.86 -38.83 22.37
N MET A 237 9.78 -39.32 21.51
CA MET A 237 10.37 -40.64 21.63
C MET A 237 11.26 -40.75 22.87
N GLU A 238 12.06 -39.71 23.18
CA GLU A 238 12.85 -39.64 24.41
C GLU A 238 11.98 -39.85 25.68
N TYR A 239 10.79 -39.21 25.73
CA TYR A 239 9.90 -39.35 26.88
C TYR A 239 9.08 -40.64 26.85
N LYS A 240 8.91 -41.25 25.68
CA LYS A 240 8.28 -42.60 25.56
C LYS A 240 9.11 -43.71 26.21
N GLU A 241 10.43 -43.53 26.25
CA GLU A 241 11.37 -44.47 26.87
C GLU A 241 11.57 -44.25 28.38
N LYS A 242 11.04 -43.12 28.94
CA LYS A 242 11.16 -42.82 30.37
C LYS A 242 10.04 -43.44 31.18
N GLU A 243 10.33 -43.81 32.43
CA GLU A 243 9.36 -44.34 33.40
C GLU A 243 8.15 -43.39 33.58
N THR A 244 8.30 -42.10 33.40
CA THR A 244 7.20 -41.13 33.42
C THR A 244 6.12 -41.40 32.38
N PHE A 245 6.44 -42.12 31.29
CA PHE A 245 5.49 -42.52 30.27
C PHE A 245 4.53 -43.61 30.78
N GLU A 246 4.98 -44.50 31.65
CA GLU A 246 4.12 -45.51 32.28
C GLU A 246 3.01 -44.87 33.14
N LEU A 247 3.31 -43.68 33.71
CA LEU A 247 2.33 -42.92 34.51
C LEU A 247 1.36 -42.09 33.67
N MET A 248 1.90 -41.33 32.74
CA MET A 248 1.15 -40.25 32.03
C MET A 248 0.85 -40.60 30.56
N GLY A 249 1.37 -41.71 30.05
CA GLY A 249 1.14 -42.16 28.67
C GLY A 249 1.53 -41.11 27.63
N TYR A 250 0.77 -41.07 26.56
CA TYR A 250 0.98 -40.15 25.44
C TYR A 250 0.92 -38.66 25.83
N CYS A 251 0.24 -38.31 26.92
CA CYS A 251 0.11 -36.93 27.36
C CYS A 251 1.45 -36.27 27.65
N ILE A 252 2.36 -36.98 28.33
CA ILE A 252 3.70 -36.43 28.61
C ILE A 252 4.54 -36.33 27.36
N GLY A 253 4.49 -37.30 26.46
CA GLY A 253 5.23 -37.28 25.19
C GLY A 253 4.82 -36.10 24.31
N ILE A 254 3.52 -35.90 24.13
CA ILE A 254 2.97 -34.79 23.35
C ILE A 254 3.30 -33.44 24.01
N ALA A 255 3.12 -33.29 25.31
CA ALA A 255 3.44 -32.08 26.06
C ALA A 255 4.93 -31.71 25.93
N LYS A 256 5.83 -32.65 26.02
CA LYS A 256 7.28 -32.42 25.95
C LYS A 256 7.76 -32.20 24.51
N GLY A 257 7.18 -32.89 23.53
CA GLY A 257 7.40 -32.64 22.11
C GLY A 257 7.01 -31.22 21.74
N SER A 258 5.79 -30.78 22.15
CA SER A 258 5.33 -29.41 21.97
C SER A 258 6.21 -28.39 22.68
N ALA A 259 6.71 -28.67 23.88
CA ALA A 259 7.61 -27.78 24.59
C ALA A 259 8.95 -27.60 23.86
N GLU A 260 9.47 -28.63 23.19
CA GLU A 260 10.74 -28.54 22.46
C GLU A 260 10.59 -27.66 21.21
N THR A 261 9.50 -27.83 20.45
CA THR A 261 9.19 -26.95 19.33
C THR A 261 8.95 -25.49 19.78
N LEU A 262 8.31 -25.27 20.94
CA LEU A 262 8.14 -23.93 21.55
C LEU A 262 9.48 -23.26 21.80
N LYS A 263 10.44 -23.94 22.43
CA LYS A 263 11.76 -23.31 22.72
C LYS A 263 12.46 -22.88 21.45
N PHE A 264 12.47 -23.71 20.42
CA PHE A 264 13.05 -23.39 19.11
C PHE A 264 12.39 -22.18 18.49
N ASN A 265 11.06 -22.17 18.41
CA ASN A 265 10.32 -21.07 17.80
C ASN A 265 10.40 -19.77 18.61
N MET A 266 10.48 -19.84 19.94
CA MET A 266 10.70 -18.66 20.80
C MET A 266 12.09 -18.05 20.56
N GLY A 267 13.12 -18.84 20.32
CA GLY A 267 14.44 -18.35 19.90
C GLY A 267 14.38 -17.72 18.49
N LEU A 268 13.77 -18.43 17.54
CA LEU A 268 13.68 -18.01 16.15
C LEU A 268 12.91 -16.68 15.99
N ILE A 269 11.79 -16.50 16.71
CA ILE A 269 10.96 -15.29 16.57
C ILE A 269 11.69 -14.01 17.00
N LEU A 270 12.57 -14.09 18.01
CA LEU A 270 13.43 -12.98 18.41
C LEU A 270 14.46 -12.62 17.34
N PHE A 271 15.05 -13.62 16.68
CA PHE A 271 15.98 -13.39 15.58
C PHE A 271 15.30 -12.63 14.42
N LEU A 272 14.05 -12.98 14.08
CA LEU A 272 13.29 -12.35 13.01
C LEU A 272 12.95 -10.88 13.27
N VAL A 273 13.06 -10.38 14.50
CA VAL A 273 12.87 -8.96 14.84
C VAL A 273 14.17 -8.19 15.04
N CYS A 274 15.33 -8.85 14.91
CA CYS A 274 16.65 -8.22 14.94
C CYS A 274 16.98 -7.59 13.57
N ARG A 275 16.40 -6.43 13.30
CA ARG A 275 16.47 -5.78 11.97
C ARG A 275 17.87 -5.37 11.55
N GLY A 276 18.71 -4.96 12.47
CA GLY A 276 20.11 -4.63 12.21
C GLY A 276 20.91 -5.84 11.72
N ALA A 277 20.72 -7.00 12.37
CA ALA A 277 21.31 -8.25 11.96
C ALA A 277 20.79 -8.70 10.59
N LEU A 278 19.45 -8.64 10.37
CA LEU A 278 18.83 -8.99 9.10
C LEU A 278 19.31 -8.11 7.96
N THR A 279 19.47 -6.79 8.17
CA THR A 279 20.01 -5.86 7.17
C THR A 279 21.45 -6.22 6.77
N LYS A 280 22.30 -6.59 7.75
CA LYS A 280 23.67 -7.04 7.48
C LYS A 280 23.72 -8.37 6.73
N LEU A 281 22.87 -9.34 7.12
CA LEU A 281 22.78 -10.64 6.45
C LEU A 281 22.26 -10.50 5.02
N ARG A 282 21.33 -9.60 4.79
CA ARG A 282 20.80 -9.29 3.46
C ARG A 282 21.87 -8.81 2.48
N SER A 283 22.89 -8.08 2.92
CA SER A 283 23.99 -7.61 2.08
C SER A 283 25.01 -8.70 1.75
N THR A 284 24.83 -9.94 2.25
CA THR A 284 25.70 -11.10 2.00
C THR A 284 25.10 -12.05 0.96
N PHE A 285 25.87 -13.07 0.53
CA PHE A 285 25.40 -14.12 -0.36
C PHE A 285 24.18 -14.89 0.20
N LEU A 286 23.92 -14.81 1.51
CA LEU A 286 22.77 -15.46 2.14
C LEU A 286 21.43 -14.93 1.63
N SER A 287 21.40 -13.71 1.05
CA SER A 287 20.18 -13.15 0.44
C SER A 287 19.68 -13.94 -0.77
N SER A 288 20.58 -14.71 -1.43
CA SER A 288 20.19 -15.60 -2.54
C SER A 288 19.47 -16.88 -2.05
N ILE A 289 19.66 -17.23 -0.80
CA ILE A 289 19.14 -18.47 -0.19
C ILE A 289 17.93 -18.16 0.70
N PHE A 290 18.04 -17.14 1.55
CA PHE A 290 17.01 -16.80 2.54
C PHE A 290 16.23 -15.53 2.10
N PRO A 291 14.88 -15.57 2.12
CA PRO A 291 14.04 -14.43 1.76
C PRO A 291 13.91 -13.44 2.93
N PHE A 292 14.99 -12.68 3.22
CA PHE A 292 15.02 -11.71 4.31
C PHE A 292 13.95 -10.62 4.20
N ASP A 293 13.46 -10.34 3.01
CA ASP A 293 12.40 -9.36 2.75
C ASP A 293 11.04 -9.80 3.31
N ASP A 294 10.86 -11.11 3.51
CA ASP A 294 9.64 -11.70 4.03
C ASP A 294 9.69 -11.96 5.56
N HIS A 295 10.63 -11.37 6.29
CA HIS A 295 10.82 -11.60 7.73
C HIS A 295 9.56 -11.38 8.57
N ILE A 296 8.69 -10.42 8.20
CA ILE A 296 7.41 -10.17 8.87
C ILE A 296 6.43 -11.34 8.64
N PHE A 297 6.39 -11.88 7.43
CA PHE A 297 5.57 -13.07 7.14
C PHE A 297 6.01 -14.26 7.97
N PHE A 298 7.32 -14.54 8.02
CA PHE A 298 7.86 -15.62 8.85
C PHE A 298 7.65 -15.36 10.35
N HIS A 299 7.76 -14.12 10.82
CA HIS A 299 7.45 -13.75 12.20
C HIS A 299 5.99 -14.10 12.57
N MET A 300 5.02 -13.77 11.72
CA MET A 300 3.61 -14.12 11.93
C MET A 300 3.39 -15.63 11.93
N LEU A 301 4.04 -16.35 11.00
CA LEU A 301 3.92 -17.80 10.88
C LEU A 301 4.50 -18.53 12.10
N VAL A 302 5.68 -18.12 12.55
CA VAL A 302 6.32 -18.64 13.78
C VAL A 302 5.45 -18.31 15.01
N GLY A 303 4.86 -17.08 15.08
CA GLY A 303 3.91 -16.72 16.13
C GLY A 303 2.68 -17.61 16.17
N LEU A 304 2.13 -17.99 15.01
CA LEU A 304 1.03 -18.96 14.91
C LEU A 304 1.46 -20.34 15.42
N ALA A 305 2.64 -20.82 15.03
CA ALA A 305 3.15 -22.11 15.52
C ALA A 305 3.37 -22.10 17.05
N ILE A 306 3.88 -20.99 17.59
CA ILE A 306 3.99 -20.80 19.05
C ILE A 306 2.61 -20.89 19.71
N SER A 307 1.59 -20.25 19.16
CA SER A 307 0.22 -20.29 19.69
C SER A 307 -0.34 -21.70 19.74
N VAL A 308 -0.21 -22.45 18.64
CA VAL A 308 -0.69 -23.84 18.54
C VAL A 308 0.07 -24.74 19.50
N ALA A 309 1.40 -24.67 19.54
CA ALA A 309 2.22 -25.51 20.41
C ALA A 309 2.00 -25.16 21.89
N THR A 310 1.78 -23.90 22.26
CA THR A 310 1.44 -23.49 23.63
C THR A 310 0.10 -24.07 24.06
N PHE A 311 -0.91 -24.01 23.19
CA PHE A 311 -2.23 -24.58 23.46
C PHE A 311 -2.14 -26.10 23.68
N ILE A 312 -1.44 -26.84 22.81
CA ILE A 312 -1.25 -28.27 22.94
C ILE A 312 -0.49 -28.60 24.25
N HIS A 313 0.59 -27.88 24.52
CA HIS A 313 1.39 -28.07 25.73
C HIS A 313 0.55 -27.88 26.99
N MET A 314 -0.22 -26.81 27.07
CA MET A 314 -1.08 -26.50 28.19
C MET A 314 -2.21 -27.53 28.35
N ALA A 315 -2.91 -27.85 27.23
CA ALA A 315 -3.99 -28.82 27.24
C ALA A 315 -3.54 -30.21 27.72
N MET A 316 -2.33 -30.66 27.28
CA MET A 316 -1.78 -31.96 27.72
C MET A 316 -1.36 -31.97 29.20
N HIS A 317 -0.88 -30.83 29.74
CA HIS A 317 -0.59 -30.75 31.17
C HIS A 317 -1.83 -30.60 32.03
N LEU A 318 -2.68 -29.60 31.77
CA LEU A 318 -3.84 -29.29 32.60
C LEU A 318 -4.99 -30.27 32.40
N GLY A 319 -5.27 -30.69 31.16
CA GLY A 319 -6.41 -31.55 30.83
C GLY A 319 -6.11 -33.05 30.93
N CYS A 320 -4.83 -33.45 30.93
CA CYS A 320 -4.47 -34.87 30.96
C CYS A 320 -3.43 -35.20 32.05
N GLY A 321 -2.26 -34.60 32.02
CA GLY A 321 -1.15 -34.97 32.90
C GLY A 321 -1.43 -34.70 34.38
N PHE A 322 -1.92 -33.52 34.73
CA PHE A 322 -2.21 -33.16 36.12
C PHE A 322 -3.39 -33.96 36.73
N PRO A 323 -4.51 -34.20 36.01
CA PRO A 323 -5.56 -35.12 36.51
C PRO A 323 -5.04 -36.51 36.78
N ILE A 324 -4.19 -37.10 35.90
CA ILE A 324 -3.60 -38.42 36.11
C ILE A 324 -2.70 -38.41 37.34
N LEU A 325 -1.82 -37.43 37.50
CA LEU A 325 -0.94 -37.35 38.68
C LEU A 325 -1.70 -37.14 39.99
N ALA A 326 -2.80 -36.36 39.97
CA ALA A 326 -3.62 -36.13 41.16
C ALA A 326 -4.40 -37.37 41.62
N THR A 327 -4.71 -38.29 40.72
CA THR A 327 -5.47 -39.53 41.01
C THR A 327 -4.57 -40.76 41.19
N CYS A 328 -3.26 -40.65 40.94
CA CYS A 328 -2.33 -41.77 41.03
C CYS A 328 -2.00 -42.13 42.49
N LEU A 329 -1.84 -43.43 42.75
CA LEU A 329 -1.46 -43.95 44.08
C LEU A 329 -0.07 -43.43 44.50
N SER A 330 0.05 -42.93 45.73
CA SER A 330 1.26 -42.33 46.30
C SER A 330 2.50 -43.22 46.20
N ASN A 331 2.37 -44.52 46.37
CA ASN A 331 3.50 -45.44 46.27
C ASN A 331 4.08 -45.53 44.87
N LYS A 332 3.26 -45.54 43.84
CA LYS A 332 3.67 -45.54 42.43
C LYS A 332 4.33 -44.21 42.00
N LEU A 333 3.85 -43.10 42.52
CA LEU A 333 4.46 -41.79 42.34
C LEU A 333 5.87 -41.69 42.92
N LYS A 334 6.04 -42.27 44.10
CA LYS A 334 7.32 -42.30 44.83
C LYS A 334 8.36 -43.17 44.12
N GLU A 335 7.96 -44.30 43.60
CA GLU A 335 8.81 -45.22 42.85
C GLU A 335 9.35 -44.60 41.55
N ILE A 336 8.51 -43.89 40.81
CA ILE A 336 8.84 -43.36 39.48
C ILE A 336 9.41 -41.95 39.53
N LEU A 337 8.94 -41.05 40.41
CA LEU A 337 9.34 -39.64 40.46
C LEU A 337 10.35 -39.32 41.58
N GLY A 338 10.69 -40.29 42.41
CA GLY A 338 11.69 -40.18 43.47
C GLY A 338 11.22 -39.46 44.74
N PRO A 339 12.12 -39.35 45.75
CA PRO A 339 11.76 -38.92 47.10
C PRO A 339 11.28 -37.46 47.24
N SER A 340 11.47 -36.64 46.23
CA SER A 340 10.98 -35.25 46.25
C SER A 340 9.45 -35.10 46.21
N PHE A 341 8.75 -36.20 45.91
CA PHE A 341 7.29 -36.30 45.99
C PHE A 341 6.79 -36.93 47.30
N GLU A 342 7.66 -37.00 48.31
CA GLU A 342 7.45 -37.73 49.53
C GLU A 342 6.44 -37.16 50.51
N SER A 343 6.10 -35.87 50.42
CA SER A 343 5.37 -35.26 51.52
C SER A 343 3.89 -35.01 51.33
N LYS A 344 3.36 -35.03 50.12
CA LYS A 344 1.88 -34.89 49.88
C LYS A 344 1.54 -35.39 48.49
N GLN A 345 0.60 -36.32 48.42
CA GLN A 345 -0.21 -36.57 47.23
C GLN A 345 -0.89 -35.22 46.90
N GLY A 346 -0.28 -34.46 45.99
CA GLY A 346 -0.76 -33.13 45.64
C GLY A 346 -2.13 -33.21 44.97
N SER A 347 -3.06 -32.44 45.46
CA SER A 347 -4.33 -32.29 44.76
C SER A 347 -4.08 -31.66 43.38
N TYR A 348 -5.02 -31.75 42.47
CA TYR A 348 -4.96 -31.06 41.18
C TYR A 348 -4.59 -29.59 41.38
N PHE A 349 -5.16 -28.96 42.39
CA PHE A 349 -4.92 -27.56 42.73
C PHE A 349 -3.45 -27.30 43.15
N ASP A 350 -2.85 -28.22 43.90
CA ASP A 350 -1.43 -28.10 44.30
C ASP A 350 -0.49 -28.17 43.09
N LEU A 351 -0.82 -28.99 42.07
CA LEU A 351 -0.05 -29.07 40.82
C LEU A 351 -0.22 -27.78 40.00
N VAL A 352 -1.42 -27.25 39.90
CA VAL A 352 -1.70 -25.97 39.20
C VAL A 352 -1.04 -24.78 39.91
N SER A 353 -1.06 -24.75 41.24
CA SER A 353 -0.45 -23.69 42.06
C SER A 353 1.08 -23.83 42.20
N SER A 354 1.68 -24.87 41.69
CA SER A 354 3.13 -25.03 41.62
C SER A 354 3.78 -23.95 40.75
N VAL A 355 5.08 -23.66 40.97
CA VAL A 355 5.81 -22.67 40.16
C VAL A 355 5.67 -22.92 38.65
N PRO A 356 5.83 -24.12 38.10
CA PRO A 356 5.57 -24.39 36.69
C PRO A 356 4.12 -24.17 36.27
N GLY A 357 3.14 -24.52 37.11
CA GLY A 357 1.74 -24.33 36.83
C GLY A 357 1.36 -22.85 36.72
N VAL A 358 1.68 -22.07 37.77
CA VAL A 358 1.37 -20.61 37.81
C VAL A 358 2.10 -19.87 36.71
N THR A 359 3.42 -20.12 36.53
CA THR A 359 4.18 -19.41 35.48
C THR A 359 3.68 -19.76 34.07
N GLY A 360 3.28 -21.04 33.85
CA GLY A 360 2.73 -21.49 32.57
C GLY A 360 1.40 -20.83 32.26
N ILE A 361 0.47 -20.74 33.21
CA ILE A 361 -0.83 -20.09 33.05
C ILE A 361 -0.63 -18.60 32.81
N LEU A 362 0.23 -17.94 33.57
CA LEU A 362 0.50 -16.50 33.41
C LEU A 362 1.07 -16.19 32.02
N MET A 363 2.04 -16.98 31.54
CA MET A 363 2.57 -16.86 30.18
C MET A 363 1.46 -17.03 29.13
N PHE A 364 0.61 -18.04 29.30
CA PHE A 364 -0.48 -18.27 28.37
C PHE A 364 -1.44 -17.09 28.28
N VAL A 365 -1.85 -16.51 29.41
CA VAL A 365 -2.76 -15.36 29.45
C VAL A 365 -2.12 -14.14 28.74
N ILE A 366 -0.86 -13.83 29.04
CA ILE A 366 -0.14 -12.72 28.42
C ILE A 366 -0.02 -12.93 26.90
N MET A 367 0.35 -14.13 26.47
CA MET A 367 0.50 -14.48 25.06
C MET A 367 -0.84 -14.45 24.34
N ALA A 368 -1.90 -15.04 24.91
CA ALA A 368 -3.22 -15.05 24.31
C ALA A 368 -3.74 -13.62 24.07
N TYR A 369 -3.64 -12.76 25.08
CA TYR A 369 -4.06 -11.36 24.95
C TYR A 369 -3.24 -10.60 23.89
N SER A 370 -1.90 -10.73 23.92
CA SER A 370 -1.01 -10.08 22.95
C SER A 370 -1.26 -10.56 21.51
N PHE A 371 -1.51 -11.86 21.32
CA PHE A 371 -1.74 -12.42 19.98
C PHE A 371 -3.12 -12.12 19.43
N ILE A 372 -4.16 -12.08 20.27
CA ILE A 372 -5.51 -11.66 19.89
C ILE A 372 -5.45 -10.20 19.35
N LEU A 373 -4.78 -9.30 20.05
CA LEU A 373 -4.64 -7.92 19.60
C LEU A 373 -3.73 -7.75 18.36
N ALA A 374 -2.86 -8.72 18.06
CA ALA A 374 -2.07 -8.74 16.83
C ALA A 374 -2.88 -9.04 15.57
N ILE A 375 -4.10 -9.59 15.71
CA ILE A 375 -5.00 -9.88 14.58
C ILE A 375 -5.32 -8.58 13.85
N PRO A 376 -5.20 -8.53 12.48
CA PRO A 376 -5.38 -7.29 11.70
C PRO A 376 -6.71 -6.59 11.94
N LEU A 377 -7.78 -7.33 12.21
CA LEU A 377 -9.12 -6.79 12.49
C LEU A 377 -9.11 -5.91 13.76
N LEU A 378 -8.50 -6.38 14.84
CA LEU A 378 -8.44 -5.66 16.12
C LEU A 378 -7.35 -4.58 16.14
N ARG A 379 -6.23 -4.85 15.49
CA ARG A 379 -5.11 -3.91 15.38
C ARG A 379 -5.45 -2.68 14.53
N LYS A 380 -6.25 -2.85 13.44
CA LYS A 380 -6.67 -1.80 12.52
C LYS A 380 -8.13 -1.42 12.72
N SER A 381 -8.66 -1.53 13.94
CA SER A 381 -10.06 -1.25 14.22
C SER A 381 -10.45 0.19 13.85
N LYS A 382 -11.69 0.34 13.35
CA LYS A 382 -12.24 1.65 13.02
C LYS A 382 -12.40 2.51 14.28
N LYS A 383 -12.30 3.84 14.16
CA LYS A 383 -12.40 4.80 15.26
C LYS A 383 -13.67 4.62 16.12
N GLU A 384 -14.78 4.17 15.53
CA GLU A 384 -16.02 3.91 16.27
C GLU A 384 -15.91 2.72 17.24
N LEU A 385 -15.28 1.63 16.80
CA LEU A 385 -15.05 0.45 17.63
C LEU A 385 -14.04 0.77 18.75
N GLN A 386 -13.06 1.61 18.47
CA GLN A 386 -12.06 2.08 19.43
C GLN A 386 -12.68 2.97 20.52
N LYS A 387 -13.68 3.80 20.19
CA LYS A 387 -14.45 4.58 21.17
C LYS A 387 -15.25 3.68 22.11
N ALA A 388 -15.86 2.60 21.60
CA ALA A 388 -16.66 1.67 22.40
C ALA A 388 -15.82 0.88 23.41
N PHE A 389 -14.58 0.50 23.08
CA PHE A 389 -13.69 -0.32 23.92
C PHE A 389 -12.56 0.45 24.59
N HIS A 390 -12.63 1.78 24.62
CA HIS A 390 -11.80 2.68 25.42
C HIS A 390 -10.30 2.30 25.50
N ASN A 391 -9.59 2.31 24.39
CA ASN A 391 -8.14 2.01 24.29
C ASN A 391 -7.73 0.54 24.53
N LEU A 392 -8.66 -0.40 24.74
CA LEU A 392 -8.36 -1.83 24.87
C LEU A 392 -8.05 -2.52 23.53
N ILE A 393 -8.37 -1.89 22.40
CA ILE A 393 -8.11 -2.38 21.05
C ILE A 393 -7.45 -1.26 20.21
N GLY A 394 -6.89 -1.65 19.08
CA GLY A 394 -6.20 -0.73 18.17
C GLY A 394 -4.69 -0.91 18.21
N PHE A 395 -3.98 -0.08 17.43
CA PHE A 395 -2.53 -0.23 17.26
C PHE A 395 -1.77 -0.02 18.56
N ASN A 396 -2.13 0.96 19.38
CA ASN A 396 -1.43 1.26 20.63
C ASN A 396 -1.60 0.12 21.64
N ALA A 397 -2.84 -0.41 21.80
CA ALA A 397 -3.09 -1.56 22.66
C ALA A 397 -2.26 -2.77 22.23
N PHE A 398 -2.25 -3.08 20.93
CA PHE A 398 -1.40 -4.11 20.35
C PHE A 398 0.08 -3.85 20.67
N TRP A 399 0.57 -2.63 20.45
CA TRP A 399 1.98 -2.31 20.62
C TRP A 399 2.44 -2.49 22.05
N TYR A 400 1.70 -1.97 23.05
CA TYR A 400 2.05 -2.11 24.46
C TYR A 400 1.95 -3.56 24.94
N THR A 401 0.88 -4.27 24.60
CA THR A 401 0.69 -5.67 25.02
C THR A 401 1.71 -6.60 24.37
N HIS A 402 2.11 -6.34 23.13
CA HIS A 402 3.13 -7.10 22.45
C HIS A 402 4.50 -6.94 23.14
N HIS A 403 4.79 -5.79 23.74
CA HIS A 403 6.01 -5.61 24.54
C HIS A 403 5.97 -6.33 25.88
N LEU A 404 4.77 -6.68 26.42
CA LEU A 404 4.67 -7.57 27.60
C LEU A 404 5.20 -8.97 27.32
N LEU A 405 5.39 -9.37 26.08
CA LEU A 405 6.03 -10.65 25.75
C LEU A 405 7.48 -10.73 26.26
N PHE A 406 8.13 -9.59 26.58
CA PHE A 406 9.39 -9.62 27.30
C PHE A 406 9.26 -10.33 28.66
N LEU A 407 8.16 -10.09 29.40
CA LEU A 407 7.89 -10.77 30.66
C LEU A 407 7.71 -12.28 30.44
N VAL A 408 7.14 -12.71 29.28
CA VAL A 408 7.02 -14.13 28.92
C VAL A 408 8.40 -14.79 28.83
N TYR A 409 9.41 -14.11 28.26
CA TYR A 409 10.78 -14.66 28.23
C TYR A 409 11.39 -14.80 29.62
N VAL A 410 11.16 -13.85 30.52
CA VAL A 410 11.59 -13.94 31.92
C VAL A 410 10.91 -15.12 32.61
N LEU A 411 9.58 -15.22 32.50
CA LEU A 411 8.81 -16.33 33.07
C LEU A 411 9.20 -17.68 32.46
N MET A 412 9.54 -17.75 31.18
CA MET A 412 9.97 -18.99 30.52
C MET A 412 11.31 -19.51 31.05
N ILE A 413 12.23 -18.59 31.45
CA ILE A 413 13.48 -18.97 32.11
C ILE A 413 13.17 -19.68 33.47
N PHE A 414 12.32 -19.04 34.29
CA PHE A 414 11.89 -19.60 35.57
C PHE A 414 11.11 -20.91 35.36
N HIS A 415 10.13 -20.94 34.44
CA HIS A 415 9.35 -22.11 34.11
C HIS A 415 10.25 -23.27 33.66
N GLY A 416 11.29 -22.97 32.86
CA GLY A 416 12.26 -23.95 32.38
C GLY A 416 13.23 -24.41 33.46
N TYR A 417 13.51 -23.56 34.46
CA TYR A 417 14.43 -23.89 35.58
C TYR A 417 13.77 -24.77 36.64
N PHE A 418 12.56 -24.48 37.07
CA PHE A 418 11.83 -25.21 38.12
C PHE A 418 11.03 -26.39 37.57
N LYS A 419 11.62 -27.14 36.61
CA LYS A 419 11.00 -28.38 36.11
C LYS A 419 10.96 -29.44 37.19
N SER A 420 9.77 -29.86 37.60
CA SER A 420 9.54 -30.90 38.56
C SER A 420 9.99 -32.30 38.08
N LEU A 421 10.17 -32.49 36.77
CA LEU A 421 10.42 -33.78 36.13
C LEU A 421 11.83 -33.89 35.48
N ALA A 422 12.77 -32.97 35.77
CA ALA A 422 14.12 -32.98 35.22
C ALA A 422 15.13 -32.52 36.26
N TRP A 423 15.92 -33.45 36.78
CA TRP A 423 16.90 -33.24 37.86
C TRP A 423 18.21 -32.64 37.34
N ASP A 424 18.66 -33.05 36.14
CA ASP A 424 19.93 -32.62 35.58
C ASP A 424 19.85 -31.26 34.91
N TRP A 425 20.84 -30.42 35.17
CA TRP A 425 20.90 -29.06 34.54
C TRP A 425 21.06 -29.14 33.01
N LEU A 426 21.72 -30.18 32.47
CA LEU A 426 21.85 -30.41 31.01
C LEU A 426 20.50 -30.71 30.35
N ASN A 427 19.54 -31.26 31.09
CA ASN A 427 18.19 -31.51 30.60
C ASN A 427 17.30 -30.24 30.60
N ARG A 428 17.80 -29.12 31.13
CA ARG A 428 17.14 -27.83 31.17
C ARG A 428 17.50 -26.98 29.93
N THR A 429 17.18 -27.46 28.74
CA THR A 429 17.64 -26.93 27.45
C THR A 429 17.05 -25.59 27.04
N THR A 430 16.12 -24.99 27.78
CA THR A 430 15.44 -23.73 27.41
C THR A 430 16.43 -22.58 27.12
N TRP A 431 17.43 -22.39 27.97
CA TRP A 431 18.44 -21.36 27.84
C TRP A 431 19.28 -21.52 26.56
N MET A 432 19.52 -22.76 26.11
CA MET A 432 20.32 -23.02 24.89
C MET A 432 19.65 -22.46 23.63
N TYR A 433 18.33 -22.51 23.57
CA TYR A 433 17.58 -21.96 22.43
C TYR A 433 17.47 -20.44 22.44
N ILE A 434 17.36 -19.82 23.62
CA ILE A 434 17.01 -18.40 23.73
C ILE A 434 18.19 -17.49 24.05
N ALA A 435 19.31 -17.99 24.60
CA ALA A 435 20.42 -17.17 25.05
C ALA A 435 21.01 -16.30 23.92
N PHE A 436 21.39 -16.93 22.81
CA PHE A 436 21.95 -16.21 21.66
C PHE A 436 20.95 -15.18 21.06
N PRO A 437 19.70 -15.53 20.76
CA PRO A 437 18.72 -14.56 20.27
C PRO A 437 18.44 -13.40 21.25
N ILE A 438 18.37 -13.67 22.55
CA ILE A 438 18.17 -12.62 23.57
C ILE A 438 19.39 -11.67 23.61
N LEU A 439 20.61 -12.19 23.61
CA LEU A 439 21.83 -11.39 23.61
C LEU A 439 21.92 -10.50 22.36
N LEU A 440 21.59 -11.07 21.19
CA LEU A 440 21.56 -10.33 19.94
C LEU A 440 20.52 -9.20 19.98
N TYR A 441 19.32 -9.50 20.44
CA TYR A 441 18.25 -8.53 20.59
C TYR A 441 18.62 -7.43 21.62
N ALA A 442 19.14 -7.83 22.78
CA ALA A 442 19.60 -6.90 23.81
C ALA A 442 20.71 -5.95 23.29
N ARG A 443 21.69 -6.51 22.57
CA ARG A 443 22.73 -5.70 21.91
C ARG A 443 22.12 -4.65 20.98
N GLU A 444 21.20 -5.03 20.09
CA GLU A 444 20.56 -4.07 19.20
C GLU A 444 19.77 -2.99 19.94
N ARG A 445 19.16 -3.32 21.06
CA ARG A 445 18.45 -2.36 21.92
C ARG A 445 19.42 -1.41 22.64
N LEU A 446 20.49 -1.95 23.18
CA LEU A 446 21.55 -1.15 23.82
C LEU A 446 22.22 -0.22 22.81
N ASP A 447 22.59 -0.74 21.65
CA ASP A 447 23.15 0.08 20.55
C ASP A 447 22.19 1.23 20.18
N THR A 448 20.88 0.98 20.22
CA THR A 448 19.88 2.04 20.00
C THR A 448 19.94 3.11 21.07
N ILE A 449 19.95 2.72 22.34
CA ILE A 449 19.94 3.63 23.50
C ILE A 449 21.22 4.47 23.52
N PHE A 450 22.39 3.81 23.35
CA PHE A 450 23.68 4.52 23.40
C PHE A 450 23.93 5.42 22.19
N ASN A 451 23.41 5.07 21.03
CA ASN A 451 23.56 5.85 19.79
C ASN A 451 22.43 6.86 19.56
N GLU A 452 21.40 6.90 20.40
CA GLU A 452 20.26 7.81 20.28
C GLU A 452 20.69 9.28 20.20
N ARG A 453 21.69 9.70 20.96
CA ARG A 453 22.23 11.06 20.93
C ARG A 453 23.05 11.38 19.67
N LYS A 454 23.64 10.38 19.03
CA LYS A 454 24.46 10.58 17.81
C LYS A 454 23.62 10.83 16.56
N HIS A 455 22.35 10.50 16.60
CA HIS A 455 21.41 10.63 15.47
C HIS A 455 20.32 11.67 15.75
N GLU A 456 20.59 12.62 16.62
CA GLU A 456 19.76 13.81 16.75
C GLU A 456 19.92 14.65 15.50
N VAL A 457 18.80 14.92 14.83
CA VAL A 457 18.76 15.68 13.58
C VAL A 457 17.97 16.96 13.79
N LYS A 458 18.43 18.03 13.15
CA LYS A 458 17.70 19.31 13.16
C LYS A 458 16.78 19.38 11.95
N VAL A 459 15.58 19.88 12.15
CA VAL A 459 14.64 20.15 11.06
C VAL A 459 15.08 21.42 10.35
N LYS A 460 15.55 21.30 9.11
CA LYS A 460 15.92 22.43 8.25
C LYS A 460 14.68 23.15 7.72
N LYS A 461 13.67 22.37 7.33
CA LYS A 461 12.41 22.86 6.75
C LYS A 461 11.31 21.83 6.98
N ALA A 462 10.12 22.30 7.30
CA ALA A 462 8.90 21.51 7.30
C ALA A 462 7.89 22.12 6.32
N VAL A 463 7.15 21.28 5.60
CA VAL A 463 6.07 21.70 4.70
C VAL A 463 4.86 20.86 5.00
N VAL A 464 3.77 21.48 5.41
CA VAL A 464 2.48 20.80 5.63
C VAL A 464 1.66 20.94 4.35
N TYR A 465 1.24 19.82 3.78
CA TYR A 465 0.45 19.77 2.56
C TYR A 465 -1.02 19.55 2.86
N SER A 466 -1.86 20.12 1.99
CA SER A 466 -3.30 19.93 1.85
C SER A 466 -4.06 19.47 3.09
N ARG A 467 -4.78 20.39 3.74
CA ARG A 467 -5.70 20.08 4.85
C ARG A 467 -5.11 19.17 5.94
N ASN A 468 -3.79 19.31 6.20
CA ASN A 468 -3.09 18.59 7.27
C ASN A 468 -3.01 17.08 7.10
N GLU A 469 -3.00 16.57 5.86
CA GLU A 469 -2.89 15.14 5.60
C GLU A 469 -1.45 14.63 5.57
N LEU A 470 -0.48 15.52 5.27
CA LEU A 470 0.92 15.13 5.10
C LEU A 470 1.87 16.24 5.54
N VAL A 471 2.95 15.86 6.22
CA VAL A 471 4.10 16.72 6.48
C VAL A 471 5.34 16.19 5.76
N ALA A 472 6.03 17.06 5.01
CA ALA A 472 7.36 16.80 4.49
C ALA A 472 8.40 17.44 5.40
N LEU A 473 9.30 16.63 5.91
CA LEU A 473 10.41 17.05 6.80
C LEU A 473 11.73 17.00 6.01
N TYR A 474 12.44 18.09 6.04
CA TYR A 474 13.81 18.20 5.53
C TYR A 474 14.75 18.33 6.74
N LEU A 475 15.56 17.31 6.94
CA LEU A 475 16.39 17.13 8.13
C LEU A 475 17.87 17.31 7.79
N THR A 476 18.68 17.67 8.76
CA THR A 476 20.14 17.61 8.63
C THR A 476 20.58 16.16 8.43
N LYS A 477 21.51 15.95 7.50
CA LYS A 477 22.12 14.62 7.31
C LYS A 477 23.27 14.48 8.31
N PRO A 478 23.22 13.49 9.23
CA PRO A 478 24.32 13.29 10.17
C PRO A 478 25.64 12.98 9.46
N GLU A 479 26.74 13.42 10.03
CA GLU A 479 28.06 13.15 9.50
C GLU A 479 28.32 11.64 9.44
N GLY A 480 28.81 11.14 8.31
CA GLY A 480 29.01 9.71 8.08
C GLY A 480 27.74 8.89 7.82
N PHE A 481 26.56 9.49 7.75
CA PHE A 481 25.31 8.79 7.46
C PHE A 481 25.22 8.41 5.99
N LYS A 482 25.53 7.15 5.68
CA LYS A 482 25.47 6.57 4.34
C LYS A 482 24.24 5.67 4.20
N TYR A 483 23.51 5.82 3.12
CA TYR A 483 22.35 4.98 2.79
C TYR A 483 22.23 4.78 1.28
N GLU A 484 21.43 3.83 0.86
CA GLU A 484 21.05 3.60 -0.54
C GLU A 484 19.62 4.03 -0.78
N SER A 485 19.29 4.47 -2.01
CA SER A 485 17.93 4.82 -2.38
C SER A 485 16.99 3.64 -2.16
N GLY A 486 15.78 3.91 -1.69
CA GLY A 486 14.83 2.89 -1.25
C GLY A 486 15.00 2.44 0.21
N SER A 487 16.01 2.94 0.95
CA SER A 487 16.14 2.71 2.40
C SER A 487 15.05 3.42 3.19
N TYR A 488 14.79 2.91 4.39
CA TYR A 488 13.94 3.57 5.37
C TYR A 488 14.67 3.80 6.69
N LEU A 489 14.11 4.66 7.53
CA LEU A 489 14.60 4.94 8.87
C LEU A 489 13.43 5.00 9.86
N TYR A 490 13.75 4.86 11.14
CA TYR A 490 12.79 5.11 12.20
C TYR A 490 12.92 6.53 12.69
N VAL A 491 11.77 7.15 12.91
CA VAL A 491 11.63 8.50 13.48
C VAL A 491 11.00 8.38 14.85
N LYS A 492 11.54 9.14 15.81
CA LYS A 492 10.95 9.39 17.12
C LYS A 492 10.85 10.88 17.34
N CYS A 493 9.69 11.34 17.79
CA CYS A 493 9.48 12.69 18.27
C CYS A 493 9.33 12.62 19.80
N LYS A 494 10.30 13.18 20.52
CA LYS A 494 10.33 13.13 22.00
C LYS A 494 9.13 13.83 22.62
N ASP A 495 8.63 14.86 21.96
CA ASP A 495 7.51 15.66 22.44
C ASP A 495 6.16 14.94 22.34
N ILE A 496 6.07 13.89 21.48
CA ILE A 496 4.88 13.06 21.33
C ILE A 496 4.98 11.82 22.22
N SER A 497 6.09 11.07 22.08
CA SER A 497 6.30 9.84 22.84
C SER A 497 7.78 9.59 23.09
N LYS A 498 8.10 9.25 24.36
CA LYS A 498 9.48 8.91 24.77
C LYS A 498 9.94 7.54 24.27
N PHE A 499 9.02 6.68 23.82
CA PHE A 499 9.31 5.27 23.55
C PHE A 499 9.03 4.86 22.09
N GLU A 500 8.14 5.53 21.37
CA GLU A 500 7.67 5.10 20.07
C GLU A 500 8.61 5.50 18.94
N TRP A 501 8.89 4.53 18.08
CA TRP A 501 9.66 4.67 16.86
C TRP A 501 8.82 4.22 15.66
N HIS A 502 8.65 5.09 14.67
CA HIS A 502 7.85 4.83 13.50
C HIS A 502 8.71 4.81 12.23
N PRO A 503 8.53 3.80 11.34
CA PRO A 503 9.33 3.66 10.11
C PRO A 503 8.82 4.58 9.01
N PHE A 504 9.75 5.25 8.30
CA PHE A 504 9.44 6.07 7.12
C PHE A 504 10.53 5.91 6.06
N SER A 505 10.12 5.82 4.79
CA SER A 505 11.04 5.76 3.66
C SER A 505 11.76 7.10 3.51
N ILE A 506 13.06 7.05 3.22
CA ILE A 506 13.84 8.22 2.87
C ILE A 506 13.46 8.63 1.44
N THR A 507 13.13 9.90 1.24
CA THR A 507 12.73 10.45 -0.07
C THR A 507 13.81 11.27 -0.76
N SER A 508 14.88 11.65 -0.04
CA SER A 508 16.09 12.24 -0.63
C SER A 508 16.94 11.18 -1.32
N ALA A 509 17.78 11.60 -2.26
CA ALA A 509 18.82 10.75 -2.84
C ALA A 509 20.04 10.65 -1.91
N PRO A 510 20.86 9.58 -2.00
CA PRO A 510 22.08 9.43 -1.22
C PRO A 510 23.07 10.57 -1.39
N GLY A 511 23.10 11.19 -2.58
CA GLY A 511 23.95 12.33 -2.91
C GLY A 511 23.47 13.68 -2.39
N ASP A 512 22.24 13.76 -1.87
CA ASP A 512 21.70 15.01 -1.32
C ASP A 512 22.39 15.34 0.03
N ASP A 513 22.53 16.65 0.34
CA ASP A 513 23.12 17.19 1.57
C ASP A 513 22.14 17.23 2.77
N TYR A 514 20.93 16.71 2.55
CA TYR A 514 19.85 16.62 3.53
C TYR A 514 19.17 15.25 3.48
N LEU A 515 18.42 14.94 4.52
CA LEU A 515 17.46 13.82 4.53
C LEU A 515 16.05 14.40 4.39
N SER A 516 15.23 13.79 3.55
CA SER A 516 13.82 14.15 3.49
C SER A 516 12.90 12.96 3.74
N LEU A 517 11.79 13.24 4.41
CA LEU A 517 10.74 12.29 4.76
C LEU A 517 9.38 12.90 4.43
N HIS A 518 8.47 12.08 3.90
CA HIS A 518 7.09 12.48 3.67
C HIS A 518 6.19 11.59 4.53
N ILE A 519 5.55 12.17 5.53
CA ILE A 519 4.79 11.47 6.57
C ILE A 519 3.33 11.82 6.45
N ARG A 520 2.50 10.82 6.06
CA ARG A 520 1.06 10.97 5.95
C ARG A 520 0.39 10.68 7.29
N LYS A 521 -0.67 11.41 7.61
CA LYS A 521 -1.56 11.16 8.73
C LYS A 521 -2.27 9.82 8.56
N ALA A 522 -1.93 8.84 9.38
CA ALA A 522 -2.45 7.48 9.29
C ALA A 522 -2.86 6.87 10.64
N GLY A 523 -2.48 7.48 11.76
CA GLY A 523 -2.80 7.06 13.12
C GLY A 523 -2.42 8.14 14.12
N ASP A 524 -2.71 7.92 15.39
CA ASP A 524 -2.63 8.92 16.47
C ASP A 524 -1.27 9.63 16.52
N TRP A 525 -0.17 8.87 16.44
CA TRP A 525 1.18 9.45 16.49
C TRP A 525 1.48 10.34 15.26
N THR A 526 1.12 9.89 14.06
CA THR A 526 1.34 10.68 12.84
C THR A 526 0.40 11.87 12.79
N GLU A 527 -0.81 11.75 13.31
CA GLU A 527 -1.76 12.86 13.46
C GLU A 527 -1.21 13.95 14.37
N GLU A 528 -0.73 13.58 15.56
CA GLU A 528 -0.14 14.52 16.49
C GLU A 528 1.13 15.17 15.93
N LEU A 529 1.94 14.41 15.18
CA LEU A 529 3.13 14.94 14.50
C LEU A 529 2.74 16.03 13.49
N VAL A 530 1.79 15.75 12.61
CA VAL A 530 1.33 16.70 11.59
C VAL A 530 0.75 17.95 12.24
N ASN A 531 -0.11 17.80 13.25
CA ASN A 531 -0.74 18.92 13.96
C ASN A 531 0.28 19.83 14.65
N ARG A 532 1.39 19.27 15.20
CA ARG A 532 2.45 20.06 15.81
C ARG A 532 3.23 20.88 14.78
N PHE A 533 3.58 20.27 13.67
CA PHE A 533 4.27 20.98 12.59
C PHE A 533 3.36 22.02 11.92
N GLU A 534 2.06 21.77 11.83
CA GLU A 534 1.09 22.76 11.35
C GLU A 534 1.11 24.03 12.19
N LYS A 535 0.98 23.90 13.51
CA LYS A 535 1.01 25.06 14.42
C LYS A 535 2.26 25.92 14.24
N VAL A 536 3.43 25.26 14.10
CA VAL A 536 4.70 25.98 13.88
C VAL A 536 4.72 26.67 12.51
N CYS A 537 4.22 26.01 11.46
CA CYS A 537 4.17 26.60 10.13
C CYS A 537 3.17 27.79 10.04
N GLU A 538 2.02 27.71 10.71
CA GLU A 538 1.05 28.82 10.78
C GLU A 538 1.62 30.04 11.54
N GLU A 539 2.35 29.83 12.61
CA GLU A 539 3.02 30.89 13.33
C GLU A 539 4.07 31.61 12.46
N GLU A 540 4.82 30.83 11.66
CA GLU A 540 5.77 31.40 10.70
C GLU A 540 5.08 32.24 9.62
N GLU A 541 3.93 31.79 9.08
CA GLU A 541 3.16 32.55 8.09
C GLU A 541 2.59 33.85 8.67
N LYS A 542 2.07 33.82 9.88
CA LYS A 542 1.57 35.02 10.58
C LYS A 542 2.71 36.03 10.80
N THR A 543 3.89 35.57 11.17
CA THR A 543 5.07 36.41 11.37
C THR A 543 5.54 37.05 10.06
N LYS A 544 5.50 36.31 8.94
CA LYS A 544 5.83 36.83 7.59
C LYS A 544 4.81 37.86 7.10
N ARG A 545 3.52 37.69 7.38
CA ARG A 545 2.46 38.64 7.02
C ARG A 545 2.51 39.94 7.84
N SER A 546 3.11 39.94 9.03
CA SER A 546 3.26 41.13 9.87
C SER A 546 4.38 42.08 9.43
N GLY A 547 4.92 41.95 8.23
CA GLY A 547 5.80 42.95 7.59
C GLY A 547 7.26 42.98 8.06
N ILE A 548 7.71 42.04 8.86
CA ILE A 548 9.13 41.86 9.19
C ILE A 548 9.72 40.92 8.15
N ILE A 549 10.06 41.46 6.97
CA ILE A 549 10.86 40.77 5.97
C ILE A 549 12.29 40.69 6.51
N ARG A 550 12.62 39.66 7.28
CA ARG A 550 13.99 39.16 7.34
C ARG A 550 14.20 38.34 6.08
N GLN A 551 14.90 38.90 5.09
CA GLN A 551 15.54 38.12 4.04
C GLN A 551 16.40 37.06 4.74
N VAL A 552 15.91 35.81 4.76
CA VAL A 552 16.69 34.66 5.20
C VAL A 552 17.79 34.49 4.16
N SER A 553 18.96 35.06 4.46
CA SER A 553 20.20 34.81 3.71
C SER A 553 20.42 33.29 3.65
N LYS A 554 20.94 32.82 2.53
CA LYS A 554 21.34 31.42 2.31
C LYS A 554 22.25 30.84 3.43
N ASN A 555 22.78 31.67 4.29
CA ASN A 555 23.68 31.33 5.39
C ASN A 555 23.00 31.26 6.78
N ASP A 556 21.75 31.67 6.93
CA ASP A 556 21.01 31.55 8.18
C ASP A 556 20.24 30.20 8.29
N TRP A 557 20.97 29.11 8.15
CA TRP A 557 20.55 27.78 8.52
C TRP A 557 20.66 27.57 10.05
N GLY A 558 20.49 28.66 10.80
CA GLY A 558 20.44 28.64 12.26
C GLY A 558 19.26 27.83 12.74
N ALA A 559 19.55 26.77 13.45
CA ALA A 559 18.60 25.88 14.08
C ALA A 559 17.57 26.69 14.87
N SER A 560 16.37 26.73 14.40
CA SER A 560 15.26 27.23 15.18
C SER A 560 14.92 26.20 16.26
N ASP A 561 15.04 26.56 17.53
CA ASP A 561 14.50 25.80 18.68
C ASP A 561 12.96 25.67 18.62
N LYS A 562 12.35 26.13 17.54
CA LYS A 562 10.91 26.13 17.28
C LYS A 562 10.35 24.78 16.87
N TYR A 563 11.14 23.96 16.19
CA TYR A 563 10.65 22.66 15.71
C TYR A 563 10.74 21.59 16.80
N PRO A 564 9.79 20.62 16.80
CA PRO A 564 9.83 19.47 17.68
C PRO A 564 11.15 18.69 17.55
N GLN A 565 11.65 18.15 18.67
CA GLN A 565 12.90 17.38 18.67
C GLN A 565 12.72 16.02 17.98
N ILE A 566 13.43 15.84 16.85
CA ILE A 566 13.38 14.63 16.05
C ILE A 566 14.66 13.82 16.23
N LEU A 567 14.49 12.54 16.48
CA LEU A 567 15.55 11.54 16.49
C LEU A 567 15.33 10.56 15.35
N ILE A 568 16.40 10.12 14.72
CA ILE A 568 16.35 9.09 13.68
C ILE A 568 17.20 7.89 14.05
N LYS A 569 16.81 6.72 13.55
CA LYS A 569 17.54 5.46 13.66
C LYS A 569 17.53 4.74 12.31
N GLY A 570 18.68 4.29 11.86
CA GLY A 570 18.86 3.62 10.58
C GLY A 570 20.19 3.95 9.93
N PRO A 571 20.35 3.80 8.62
CA PRO A 571 19.33 3.32 7.67
C PRO A 571 19.05 1.81 7.78
N TYR A 572 17.87 1.40 7.30
CA TYR A 572 17.49 0.00 7.18
C TYR A 572 17.20 -0.34 5.72
N GLY A 573 17.60 -1.56 5.32
CA GLY A 573 17.39 -2.06 4.00
C GLY A 573 15.94 -2.41 3.67
N ALA A 574 15.55 -2.21 2.41
CA ALA A 574 14.24 -2.55 1.86
C ALA A 574 14.40 -3.15 0.45
N PRO A 575 13.38 -3.88 -0.06
CA PRO A 575 13.43 -4.50 -1.39
C PRO A 575 13.81 -3.52 -2.51
N SER A 576 13.43 -2.26 -2.39
CA SER A 576 13.72 -1.19 -3.36
C SER A 576 15.21 -0.93 -3.58
N GLN A 577 16.10 -1.30 -2.66
CA GLN A 577 17.56 -1.16 -2.84
C GLN A 577 18.11 -2.00 -4.00
N ASN A 578 17.39 -3.06 -4.40
CA ASN A 578 17.82 -3.94 -5.49
C ASN A 578 17.69 -3.31 -6.89
N TYR A 579 17.21 -2.04 -7.00
CA TYR A 579 16.96 -1.38 -8.28
C TYR A 579 18.21 -1.33 -9.20
N LYS A 580 19.41 -1.23 -8.65
CA LYS A 580 20.69 -1.22 -9.41
C LYS A 580 20.99 -2.53 -10.13
N ASN A 581 20.31 -3.61 -9.80
CA ASN A 581 20.51 -4.91 -10.44
C ASN A 581 19.82 -5.03 -11.81
N TYR A 582 18.98 -4.04 -12.17
CA TYR A 582 18.17 -4.08 -13.38
C TYR A 582 18.56 -3.00 -14.37
N ASP A 583 18.42 -3.32 -15.67
CA ASP A 583 18.66 -2.36 -16.74
C ASP A 583 17.48 -1.39 -16.90
N ILE A 584 16.26 -1.91 -16.71
CA ILE A 584 15.00 -1.17 -16.83
C ILE A 584 14.23 -1.29 -15.53
N LEU A 585 13.64 -0.17 -15.10
CA LEU A 585 12.82 -0.11 -13.89
C LEU A 585 11.37 0.19 -14.22
N LEU A 586 10.46 -0.56 -13.60
CA LEU A 586 9.04 -0.21 -13.48
C LEU A 586 8.74 0.09 -12.02
N LEU A 587 8.62 1.37 -11.69
CA LEU A 587 8.39 1.87 -10.33
C LEU A 587 6.90 2.21 -10.18
N ILE A 588 6.22 1.61 -9.20
CA ILE A 588 4.78 1.78 -9.00
C ILE A 588 4.52 2.22 -7.57
N GLY A 589 4.01 3.44 -7.41
CA GLY A 589 3.64 4.03 -6.12
C GLY A 589 2.15 4.32 -6.02
N LEU A 590 1.46 3.82 -4.98
CA LEU A 590 0.07 4.16 -4.70
C LEU A 590 -0.02 5.14 -3.53
N GLY A 591 -0.50 6.36 -3.81
CA GLY A 591 -0.54 7.44 -2.82
C GLY A 591 0.83 7.70 -2.21
N ILE A 592 0.93 7.65 -0.87
CA ILE A 592 2.21 7.86 -0.16
C ILE A 592 3.23 6.73 -0.40
N GLY A 593 2.83 5.57 -0.90
CA GLY A 593 3.73 4.50 -1.31
C GLY A 593 4.69 4.89 -2.46
N ALA A 594 4.56 6.07 -3.03
CA ALA A 594 5.53 6.65 -3.96
C ALA A 594 6.89 6.99 -3.30
N THR A 595 6.94 7.15 -1.97
CA THR A 595 8.13 7.63 -1.23
C THR A 595 9.43 6.89 -1.52
N PRO A 596 9.54 5.55 -1.49
CA PRO A 596 10.80 4.87 -1.83
C PRO A 596 11.16 5.05 -3.31
N MET A 597 10.16 5.13 -4.21
CA MET A 597 10.38 5.30 -5.64
C MET A 597 10.92 6.70 -5.96
N ILE A 598 10.47 7.72 -5.22
CA ILE A 598 10.98 9.10 -5.36
C ILE A 598 12.48 9.19 -5.02
N SER A 599 12.94 8.48 -4.00
CA SER A 599 14.38 8.41 -3.69
C SER A 599 15.18 7.81 -4.85
N ILE A 600 14.67 6.70 -5.44
CA ILE A 600 15.30 6.06 -6.60
C ILE A 600 15.33 7.00 -7.81
N LEU A 601 14.20 7.66 -8.11
CA LEU A 601 14.11 8.60 -9.23
C LEU A 601 15.10 9.76 -9.08
N LYS A 602 15.22 10.33 -7.88
CA LYS A 602 16.21 11.38 -7.61
C LYS A 602 17.64 10.88 -7.79
N ASP A 603 17.95 9.67 -7.36
CA ASP A 603 19.26 9.09 -7.51
C ASP A 603 19.62 8.87 -8.99
N VAL A 604 18.68 8.33 -9.77
CA VAL A 604 18.83 8.16 -11.22
C VAL A 604 19.02 9.52 -11.91
N LEU A 605 18.25 10.55 -11.56
CA LEU A 605 18.40 11.90 -12.08
C LEU A 605 19.76 12.52 -11.74
N ASN A 606 20.22 12.36 -10.50
CA ASN A 606 21.50 12.91 -10.07
C ASN A 606 22.68 12.26 -10.84
N HIS A 607 22.64 10.95 -11.04
CA HIS A 607 23.67 10.25 -11.85
C HIS A 607 23.62 10.69 -13.31
N SER A 608 22.44 10.79 -13.91
CA SER A 608 22.29 11.23 -15.29
C SER A 608 22.77 12.67 -15.53
N LYS A 609 22.68 13.54 -14.51
CA LYS A 609 23.22 14.92 -14.57
C LYS A 609 24.73 14.96 -14.46
N THR A 610 25.37 14.01 -13.77
CA THR A 610 26.83 13.95 -13.59
C THR A 610 27.56 13.34 -14.77
N ASP A 611 26.90 12.44 -15.53
CA ASP A 611 27.45 11.76 -16.70
C ASP A 611 27.40 12.61 -17.99
N ALA A 612 26.85 13.85 -17.94
CA ALA A 612 26.98 14.79 -19.05
C ALA A 612 28.48 15.12 -19.31
N PRO A 613 28.95 15.06 -20.55
CA PRO A 613 30.39 15.14 -20.87
C PRO A 613 30.96 16.48 -20.40
N LYS A 614 31.55 16.50 -19.22
CA LYS A 614 32.51 17.54 -18.84
C LYS A 614 33.79 17.26 -19.59
N ASN A 615 34.02 17.95 -20.71
CA ASN A 615 35.33 18.11 -21.33
C ASN A 615 36.26 18.72 -20.29
N THR A 616 36.89 17.93 -19.45
CA THR A 616 38.18 18.27 -18.84
C THR A 616 38.66 17.19 -17.86
N ARG A 617 39.89 16.75 -18.11
CA ARG A 617 40.87 16.08 -17.23
C ARG A 617 40.75 14.57 -16.97
N LYS A 618 41.54 13.87 -17.77
CA LYS A 618 42.23 12.62 -17.44
C LYS A 618 43.02 12.77 -16.15
N ASN A 619 43.01 11.73 -15.34
CA ASN A 619 43.96 11.25 -14.33
C ASN A 619 43.34 11.13 -12.94
N SER A 620 42.69 10.01 -12.70
CA SER A 620 42.81 9.28 -11.43
C SER A 620 42.39 7.82 -11.66
N VAL A 621 43.36 6.94 -11.54
CA VAL A 621 43.20 5.49 -11.52
C VAL A 621 42.58 5.14 -10.17
N HIS A 622 41.27 4.88 -10.15
CA HIS A 622 40.65 4.11 -9.09
C HIS A 622 39.78 3.03 -9.74
N THR A 623 40.20 1.80 -9.54
CA THR A 623 39.68 0.55 -10.09
C THR A 623 38.51 0.01 -9.26
N ASP A 624 37.44 0.78 -9.02
CA ASP A 624 36.16 0.23 -8.64
C ASP A 624 35.24 0.25 -9.86
N PRO A 625 34.56 -0.85 -10.20
CA PRO A 625 33.59 -0.85 -11.30
C PRO A 625 32.54 0.21 -11.04
N ALA A 626 32.35 1.10 -12.03
CA ALA A 626 31.35 2.15 -11.96
C ALA A 626 29.99 1.56 -11.54
N PRO A 627 29.26 2.18 -10.60
CA PRO A 627 27.97 1.66 -10.14
C PRO A 627 27.05 1.51 -11.35
N LYS A 628 26.44 0.34 -11.49
CA LYS A 628 25.49 0.06 -12.56
C LYS A 628 24.26 0.97 -12.37
N VAL A 629 24.05 1.90 -13.28
CA VAL A 629 22.89 2.82 -13.28
C VAL A 629 21.86 2.24 -14.24
N PRO A 630 20.57 2.18 -13.86
CA PRO A 630 19.50 1.76 -14.76
C PRO A 630 19.44 2.66 -16.01
N LYS A 631 19.27 2.06 -17.19
CA LYS A 631 19.21 2.77 -18.46
C LYS A 631 17.93 3.59 -18.61
N ARG A 632 16.80 3.06 -18.07
CA ARG A 632 15.51 3.72 -18.15
C ARG A 632 14.63 3.35 -16.95
N ALA A 633 13.85 4.31 -16.45
CA ALA A 633 12.90 4.15 -15.38
C ALA A 633 11.50 4.63 -15.80
N TYR A 634 10.51 3.78 -15.64
CA TYR A 634 9.09 4.09 -15.82
C TYR A 634 8.47 4.22 -14.45
N PHE A 635 7.91 5.38 -14.14
CA PHE A 635 7.27 5.63 -12.85
C PHE A 635 5.78 5.85 -13.00
N TYR A 636 4.99 5.00 -12.37
CA TYR A 636 3.54 5.10 -12.30
C TYR A 636 3.12 5.51 -10.90
N TRP A 637 2.62 6.73 -10.78
CA TRP A 637 2.07 7.23 -9.52
C TRP A 637 0.56 7.30 -9.60
N VAL A 638 -0.13 6.51 -8.78
CA VAL A 638 -1.59 6.45 -8.72
C VAL A 638 -2.06 7.04 -7.40
N THR A 639 -2.83 8.09 -7.45
CA THR A 639 -3.41 8.75 -6.28
C THR A 639 -4.92 8.90 -6.38
N LYS A 640 -5.59 9.10 -5.25
CA LYS A 640 -7.03 9.35 -5.18
C LYS A 640 -7.39 10.83 -5.15
N THR A 641 -6.47 11.69 -4.74
CA THR A 641 -6.73 13.11 -4.54
C THR A 641 -5.80 13.96 -5.40
N GLN A 642 -6.32 15.03 -5.98
CA GLN A 642 -5.59 15.98 -6.80
C GLN A 642 -4.42 16.61 -6.04
N GLU A 643 -4.64 16.93 -4.77
CA GLU A 643 -3.68 17.60 -3.90
C GLU A 643 -2.42 16.76 -3.68
N SER A 644 -2.52 15.45 -3.77
CA SER A 644 -1.35 14.56 -3.59
C SER A 644 -0.23 14.86 -4.59
N PHE A 645 -0.54 15.36 -5.78
CA PHE A 645 0.49 15.70 -6.78
C PHE A 645 1.43 16.83 -6.34
N GLU A 646 1.02 17.66 -5.39
CA GLU A 646 1.90 18.70 -4.83
C GLU A 646 3.08 18.11 -4.03
N TRP A 647 2.92 16.90 -3.47
CA TRP A 647 3.96 16.30 -2.60
C TRP A 647 5.31 16.14 -3.30
N PHE A 648 5.29 15.80 -4.58
CA PHE A 648 6.50 15.51 -5.37
C PHE A 648 6.60 16.34 -6.66
N LYS A 649 5.86 17.46 -6.72
CA LYS A 649 5.83 18.36 -7.89
C LYS A 649 7.23 18.78 -8.35
N GLY A 650 8.14 19.07 -7.42
CA GLY A 650 9.52 19.41 -7.73
C GLY A 650 10.24 18.31 -8.52
N VAL A 651 10.15 17.07 -8.05
CA VAL A 651 10.78 15.92 -8.72
C VAL A 651 10.18 15.67 -10.10
N MET A 652 8.86 15.85 -10.24
CA MET A 652 8.17 15.73 -11.53
C MET A 652 8.66 16.78 -12.53
N ASN A 653 8.79 18.01 -12.10
CA ASN A 653 9.29 19.10 -12.96
C ASN A 653 10.77 18.90 -13.31
N ASP A 654 11.60 18.49 -12.35
CA ASP A 654 13.04 18.20 -12.59
C ASP A 654 13.20 17.07 -13.62
N ALA A 655 12.35 16.04 -13.57
CA ALA A 655 12.35 14.94 -14.53
C ALA A 655 11.91 15.43 -15.93
N ALA A 656 10.88 16.27 -16.00
CA ALA A 656 10.38 16.83 -17.26
C ALA A 656 11.39 17.79 -17.90
N GLU A 657 12.12 18.59 -17.10
CA GLU A 657 13.18 19.51 -17.61
C GLU A 657 14.38 18.74 -18.17
N TYR A 658 14.74 17.63 -17.56
CA TYR A 658 15.85 16.81 -18.03
C TYR A 658 15.57 16.16 -19.39
N ASP A 659 14.30 15.94 -19.72
CA ASP A 659 13.84 15.28 -20.95
C ASP A 659 13.95 16.18 -22.21
N ASN A 660 14.17 17.50 -22.06
CA ASN A 660 14.22 18.44 -23.19
C ASN A 660 15.46 18.22 -24.09
N GLY A 661 15.36 17.25 -24.99
CA GLY A 661 16.33 17.04 -26.10
C GLY A 661 17.34 15.92 -25.92
N LYS A 662 17.26 15.10 -24.88
CA LYS A 662 18.09 13.91 -24.67
C LYS A 662 17.22 12.64 -24.62
N GLU A 663 17.86 11.47 -24.75
CA GLU A 663 17.18 10.18 -24.58
C GLU A 663 16.47 10.13 -23.22
N LYS A 664 15.17 9.84 -23.22
CA LYS A 664 14.33 9.81 -22.00
C LYS A 664 14.83 8.76 -21.04
N VAL A 665 15.50 9.19 -19.97
CA VAL A 665 15.96 8.28 -18.90
C VAL A 665 14.82 7.94 -17.94
N ILE A 666 13.92 8.91 -17.67
CA ILE A 666 12.79 8.73 -16.77
C ILE A 666 11.49 9.09 -17.51
N GLU A 667 10.53 8.16 -17.50
CA GLU A 667 9.19 8.37 -18.01
C GLU A 667 8.19 8.31 -16.85
N MET A 668 7.45 9.39 -16.63
CA MET A 668 6.53 9.51 -15.50
C MET A 668 5.08 9.51 -15.97
N HIS A 669 4.25 8.72 -15.26
CA HIS A 669 2.84 8.57 -15.51
C HIS A 669 2.06 8.85 -14.23
N ASN A 670 1.40 10.00 -14.16
CA ASN A 670 0.53 10.39 -13.07
C ASN A 670 -0.89 9.90 -13.34
N HIS A 671 -1.51 9.25 -12.37
CA HIS A 671 -2.87 8.74 -12.49
C HIS A 671 -3.74 9.20 -11.32
N LEU A 672 -4.86 9.86 -11.65
CA LEU A 672 -5.87 10.27 -10.68
C LEU A 672 -7.02 9.25 -10.70
N SER A 673 -7.07 8.37 -9.71
CA SER A 673 -7.97 7.22 -9.68
C SER A 673 -9.38 7.51 -9.15
N CYS A 674 -9.65 8.72 -8.64
CA CYS A 674 -11.01 9.14 -8.27
C CYS A 674 -11.86 9.46 -9.50
N ILE A 675 -11.24 9.99 -10.56
CA ILE A 675 -11.90 10.24 -11.84
C ILE A 675 -11.99 8.88 -12.56
N GLN A 676 -13.16 8.55 -13.04
CA GLN A 676 -13.33 7.35 -13.86
C GLN A 676 -12.64 7.52 -15.21
N LYS A 677 -12.39 6.40 -15.90
CA LYS A 677 -11.54 6.30 -17.10
C LYS A 677 -11.81 7.40 -18.13
N GLU A 678 -10.77 7.76 -18.87
CA GLU A 678 -10.87 8.52 -20.12
C GLU A 678 -12.02 7.97 -20.98
N GLY A 679 -12.93 8.83 -21.44
CA GLY A 679 -14.15 8.46 -22.15
C GLY A 679 -15.45 8.60 -21.34
N ASP A 680 -15.39 8.99 -20.07
CA ASP A 680 -16.57 9.40 -19.30
C ASP A 680 -16.96 10.85 -19.70
N ALA A 681 -18.26 11.09 -19.95
CA ALA A 681 -18.78 12.40 -20.28
C ALA A 681 -18.35 13.50 -19.30
N ARG A 682 -18.24 13.16 -18.01
CA ARG A 682 -17.76 14.08 -16.97
C ARG A 682 -16.30 14.51 -17.14
N SER A 683 -15.48 13.72 -17.83
CA SER A 683 -14.07 14.04 -18.06
C SER A 683 -13.80 14.79 -19.38
N VAL A 684 -14.79 14.90 -20.27
CA VAL A 684 -14.61 15.48 -21.60
C VAL A 684 -14.09 16.91 -21.53
N PHE A 685 -14.74 17.79 -20.79
CA PHE A 685 -14.29 19.18 -20.66
C PHE A 685 -12.95 19.31 -19.92
N LEU A 686 -12.67 18.40 -18.96
CA LEU A 686 -11.35 18.35 -18.32
C LEU A 686 -10.26 17.93 -19.33
N THR A 687 -10.56 16.99 -20.21
CA THR A 687 -9.63 16.54 -21.25
C THR A 687 -9.37 17.63 -22.29
N ILE A 688 -10.42 18.34 -22.70
CA ILE A 688 -10.31 19.51 -23.59
C ILE A 688 -9.43 20.56 -22.92
N LEU A 689 -9.69 20.91 -21.68
CA LEU A 689 -8.93 21.90 -20.92
C LEU A 689 -7.45 21.50 -20.75
N GLN A 690 -7.15 20.22 -20.52
CA GLN A 690 -5.77 19.71 -20.48
C GLN A 690 -5.06 19.77 -21.85
N ASN A 691 -5.81 19.71 -22.96
CA ASN A 691 -5.23 19.83 -24.31
C ASN A 691 -4.91 21.30 -24.64
N ILE A 692 -5.74 22.24 -24.18
CA ILE A 692 -5.54 23.68 -24.35
C ILE A 692 -4.31 24.16 -23.57
N GLN A 693 -4.14 23.71 -22.32
CA GLN A 693 -3.01 24.06 -21.48
C GLN A 693 -1.91 22.99 -21.56
N SER A 694 -0.96 23.17 -22.48
CA SER A 694 0.09 22.18 -22.75
C SER A 694 1.28 22.23 -21.79
N ASP A 695 1.63 23.40 -21.24
CA ASP A 695 2.88 23.58 -20.47
C ASP A 695 2.81 23.06 -19.03
N ILE A 696 1.69 23.32 -18.35
CA ILE A 696 1.44 22.88 -16.98
C ILE A 696 0.08 22.21 -16.93
N ASP A 697 0.08 20.94 -16.57
CA ASP A 697 -1.16 20.18 -16.42
C ASP A 697 -2.04 20.74 -15.29
N ILE A 698 -3.30 21.02 -15.59
CA ILE A 698 -4.28 21.64 -14.67
C ILE A 698 -4.60 20.76 -13.46
N ILE A 699 -4.46 19.44 -13.60
CA ILE A 699 -4.75 18.45 -12.56
C ILE A 699 -3.55 18.29 -11.63
N SER A 700 -2.40 17.92 -12.17
CA SER A 700 -1.19 17.69 -11.38
C SER A 700 -0.51 19.00 -10.95
N GLY A 701 -0.75 20.10 -11.67
CA GLY A 701 -0.04 21.36 -11.48
C GLY A 701 1.44 21.27 -11.80
N SER A 702 1.88 20.22 -12.51
CA SER A 702 3.26 19.95 -12.93
C SER A 702 3.34 19.86 -14.46
N ARG A 703 4.55 19.76 -15.00
CA ARG A 703 4.76 19.52 -16.44
C ARG A 703 4.41 18.10 -16.88
N ILE A 704 4.11 17.21 -15.95
CA ILE A 704 3.69 15.83 -16.24
C ILE A 704 2.17 15.75 -16.23
N ARG A 705 1.59 15.42 -17.37
CA ARG A 705 0.13 15.31 -17.53
C ARG A 705 -0.43 14.19 -16.66
N ALA A 706 -1.50 14.48 -15.91
CA ALA A 706 -2.25 13.48 -15.17
C ALA A 706 -3.25 12.79 -16.12
N ARG A 707 -3.31 11.47 -16.01
CA ARG A 707 -4.28 10.61 -16.69
C ARG A 707 -5.41 10.24 -15.71
N TYR A 708 -6.59 10.01 -16.24
CA TYR A 708 -7.75 9.62 -15.44
C TYR A 708 -7.82 8.11 -15.25
N GLY A 709 -8.31 7.68 -14.10
CA GLY A 709 -8.46 6.27 -13.78
C GLY A 709 -7.15 5.58 -13.38
N ARG A 710 -7.22 4.26 -13.29
CA ARG A 710 -6.07 3.41 -12.97
C ARG A 710 -5.35 2.99 -14.24
N PRO A 711 -4.02 2.80 -14.20
CA PRO A 711 -3.27 2.27 -15.33
C PRO A 711 -3.82 0.92 -15.80
N ASP A 712 -3.79 0.69 -17.08
CA ASP A 712 -3.98 -0.63 -17.67
C ASP A 712 -2.67 -1.41 -17.59
N TRP A 713 -2.53 -2.21 -16.54
CA TRP A 713 -1.30 -2.93 -16.26
C TRP A 713 -0.95 -3.95 -17.34
N GLU A 714 -1.95 -4.62 -17.95
CA GLU A 714 -1.74 -5.55 -19.08
C GLU A 714 -0.99 -4.85 -20.23
N ARG A 715 -1.47 -3.68 -20.61
CA ARG A 715 -0.84 -2.86 -21.63
C ARG A 715 0.57 -2.41 -21.25
N VAL A 716 0.74 -1.92 -20.01
CA VAL A 716 2.05 -1.47 -19.53
C VAL A 716 3.09 -2.59 -19.64
N PHE A 717 2.74 -3.80 -19.20
CA PHE A 717 3.67 -4.94 -19.29
C PHE A 717 3.91 -5.40 -20.73
N SER A 718 2.89 -5.37 -21.59
CA SER A 718 3.02 -5.66 -23.02
C SER A 718 3.95 -4.68 -23.72
N ASP A 719 3.76 -3.38 -23.51
CA ASP A 719 4.57 -2.32 -24.09
C ASP A 719 6.02 -2.42 -23.63
N LEU A 720 6.26 -2.64 -22.32
CA LEU A 720 7.60 -2.83 -21.77
C LEU A 720 8.31 -4.05 -22.35
N LYS A 721 7.61 -5.17 -22.54
CA LYS A 721 8.16 -6.38 -23.17
C LYS A 721 8.56 -6.13 -24.61
N THR A 722 7.72 -5.41 -25.36
CA THR A 722 7.96 -5.09 -26.77
C THR A 722 9.14 -4.11 -26.94
N ASN A 723 9.19 -3.07 -26.11
CA ASN A 723 10.19 -2.02 -26.21
C ASN A 723 11.56 -2.42 -25.62
N HIS A 724 11.61 -3.42 -24.72
CA HIS A 724 12.83 -3.82 -24.00
C HIS A 724 13.08 -5.32 -24.12
N GLN A 725 13.15 -5.81 -25.35
CA GLN A 725 13.45 -7.22 -25.60
C GLN A 725 14.85 -7.61 -25.09
N GLY A 726 14.95 -8.74 -24.40
CA GLY A 726 16.21 -9.27 -23.86
C GLY A 726 16.70 -8.61 -22.59
N CYS A 727 15.95 -7.67 -22.01
CA CYS A 727 16.33 -6.97 -20.77
C CYS A 727 15.77 -7.63 -19.51
N ASN A 728 16.48 -7.42 -18.38
CA ASN A 728 15.96 -7.70 -17.05
C ASN A 728 15.26 -6.45 -16.51
N ILE A 729 13.95 -6.56 -16.26
CA ILE A 729 13.10 -5.47 -15.80
C ILE A 729 12.77 -5.66 -14.32
N GLY A 730 13.19 -4.72 -13.48
CA GLY A 730 12.82 -4.69 -12.06
C GLY A 730 11.47 -3.99 -11.85
N VAL A 731 10.50 -4.69 -11.30
CA VAL A 731 9.16 -4.14 -10.99
C VAL A 731 9.07 -3.90 -9.48
N PHE A 732 9.05 -2.64 -9.07
CA PHE A 732 9.01 -2.23 -7.66
C PHE A 732 7.65 -1.63 -7.34
N TYR A 733 6.96 -2.22 -6.36
CA TYR A 733 5.62 -1.83 -5.98
C TYR A 733 5.52 -1.47 -4.50
N CYS A 734 4.93 -0.32 -4.21
CA CYS A 734 4.56 0.07 -2.85
C CYS A 734 3.12 0.59 -2.80
N GLY A 735 2.30 -0.11 -2.03
CA GLY A 735 0.88 0.20 -1.89
C GLY A 735 0.09 -0.90 -1.17
N PRO A 736 -1.26 -0.79 -1.10
CA PRO A 736 -2.11 -1.79 -0.47
C PRO A 736 -1.92 -3.20 -1.04
N THR A 737 -2.16 -4.22 -0.22
CA THR A 737 -1.95 -5.64 -0.52
C THR A 737 -2.79 -6.21 -1.68
N SER A 738 -3.80 -5.49 -2.13
CA SER A 738 -4.80 -5.98 -3.09
C SER A 738 -4.33 -6.11 -4.56
N LEU A 739 -3.07 -5.80 -4.88
CA LEU A 739 -2.54 -5.92 -6.25
C LEU A 739 -1.70 -7.18 -6.46
N SER A 740 -2.28 -8.36 -6.20
CA SER A 740 -1.73 -9.65 -6.64
C SER A 740 -1.56 -9.75 -8.16
N ILE A 741 -2.32 -8.93 -8.91
CA ILE A 741 -2.29 -8.87 -10.37
C ILE A 741 -0.91 -8.51 -10.94
N LEU A 742 -0.13 -7.63 -10.28
CA LEU A 742 1.20 -7.23 -10.78
C LEU A 742 2.21 -8.39 -10.73
N SER A 743 2.17 -9.18 -9.67
CA SER A 743 3.01 -10.38 -9.57
C SER A 743 2.62 -11.42 -10.64
N HIS A 744 1.31 -11.58 -10.89
CA HIS A 744 0.81 -12.41 -11.98
C HIS A 744 1.29 -11.92 -13.35
N LEU A 745 1.22 -10.61 -13.61
CA LEU A 745 1.66 -10.02 -14.87
C LEU A 745 3.19 -10.15 -15.08
N CYS A 746 3.98 -9.99 -14.02
CA CYS A 746 5.41 -10.26 -14.10
C CYS A 746 5.67 -11.68 -14.62
N ARG A 747 4.94 -12.67 -14.11
CA ARG A 747 5.03 -14.07 -14.59
C ARG A 747 4.55 -14.23 -16.02
N LYS A 748 3.34 -13.72 -16.32
CA LYS A 748 2.71 -13.82 -17.64
C LYS A 748 3.58 -13.27 -18.77
N TYR A 749 4.29 -12.17 -18.51
CA TYR A 749 5.11 -11.51 -19.53
C TYR A 749 6.60 -11.91 -19.51
N SER A 750 7.05 -12.69 -18.51
CA SER A 750 8.43 -13.20 -18.40
C SER A 750 8.70 -14.41 -19.29
N HIS A 751 8.52 -14.27 -20.61
CA HIS A 751 8.81 -15.33 -21.57
C HIS A 751 9.93 -14.95 -22.53
N GLY A 752 10.77 -15.93 -22.89
CA GLY A 752 11.92 -15.71 -23.76
C GLY A 752 13.08 -15.06 -23.03
N SER A 753 13.71 -14.09 -23.68
CA SER A 753 14.90 -13.38 -23.16
C SER A 753 14.57 -12.24 -22.19
N THR A 754 13.33 -11.72 -22.18
CA THR A 754 12.90 -10.63 -21.30
C THR A 754 12.32 -11.20 -20.01
N LYS A 755 12.82 -10.71 -18.86
CA LYS A 755 12.39 -11.19 -17.53
C LYS A 755 11.95 -10.02 -16.66
N PHE A 756 10.80 -10.17 -16.00
CA PHE A 756 10.24 -9.24 -15.03
C PHE A 756 10.43 -9.78 -13.61
N HIS A 757 11.06 -9.03 -12.75
CA HIS A 757 11.32 -9.39 -11.36
C HIS A 757 10.51 -8.51 -10.42
N PHE A 758 9.59 -9.10 -9.65
CA PHE A 758 8.67 -8.37 -8.79
C PHE A 758 9.23 -8.18 -7.39
N HIS A 759 9.26 -6.93 -6.93
CA HIS A 759 9.66 -6.51 -5.59
C HIS A 759 8.54 -5.71 -4.94
N LYS A 760 8.08 -6.19 -3.78
CA LYS A 760 7.02 -5.53 -3.03
C LYS A 760 7.57 -4.90 -1.76
N GLU A 761 7.24 -3.62 -1.55
CA GLU A 761 7.45 -2.94 -0.28
C GLU A 761 6.28 -3.17 0.66
N ASN A 762 6.59 -3.48 1.93
CA ASN A 762 5.61 -3.79 2.96
C ASN A 762 5.55 -2.67 4.01
N PHE A 763 5.09 -1.48 3.62
CA PHE A 763 4.94 -0.33 4.50
C PHE A 763 3.48 0.01 4.78
#